data_70e519da821b452624af198b7a7fc486
#
_entry.id   70e519da821b452624af198b7a7fc486
#
_cell.length_a   1.000
_cell.length_b   1.000
_cell.length_c   1.000
_cell.angle_alpha   90.00
_cell.angle_beta   90.00
_cell.angle_gamma   90.00
#
_symmetry.space_group_name_H-M   'P 1'
#
loop_
_entity.id
_entity.type
_entity.pdbx_description
1 polymer ?
#
loop_
_entity_poly.entity_id
_entity_poly.type
_entity_poly.pdbx_seq_one_letter_code
_entity_poly.pdbx_strand_id
1 'polypeptide(L)'
;MQAIPIVVILTLIFSLLESVYILPAHLSGNKPAPNKKPNFFIKIQNGFSNTLDRFINKIYQPLLIRSLHNKGLVIIGFSLVFVIFMVVVSTGWMRVALFSAIEADVVIANLTFPEGSPRHKTETAIKQLVTAANQLTEETTHESTPTILHSYSVIGPKNKISNQDLDKNLDHSAQVTLELSSSNNRQYSGQELATRWRELTGPISDIEKIKYSSSLNPAKPDINIEFSGYDLLQLKSAADKLKEVLAEYDGAYDIRDSISSAKQQANISLQNNAVALDLSLEQVLSQVHNAYQGSDVQNIQTQDDEINVWLGLPEDERSSMWYLENLPIKLPNGQYVSLSSIANINYQPARNHIKRYEQQRIVSVSAYIDSEKNSISHIKDELQSITLNQIISDHPELRWNTAGQQKSIASFLKILTKGYLVAILVMYLMMAILFGSYSQPLLVLFAIPFGLLGSLVGHLFLNLELTLWSFVGMVAVSGVVVNDNLVLMSYINGQREKGHSVFIAVCDAGKKRFRPILLTSLTTFVGLTPLILETSIQAQFLIPMAVSLAFGVLFATFISLLLVPATYLLLDQWLIAINNSVNTLRRKKTTTDLVEQAYQQGFQQGSNNKKKKNSPYHDDVLTSSWEAGWQDAKNNNEGLIS
;
A
#
# COMPACT_ATOMS: atom_id res chain seq x y z
N MET A 1 0.00 -10.08 -8.77
CA MET A 1 -1.28 -9.71 -8.13
C MET A 1 -2.53 -10.22 -8.86
N GLN A 2 -2.51 -10.47 -10.15
CA GLN A 2 -3.68 -10.97 -10.90
C GLN A 2 -4.12 -12.39 -10.50
N ALA A 3 -3.18 -13.24 -10.04
CA ALA A 3 -3.49 -14.63 -9.68
C ALA A 3 -4.47 -14.76 -8.49
N ILE A 4 -4.34 -13.91 -7.45
CA ILE A 4 -5.19 -14.00 -6.26
C ILE A 4 -6.67 -13.80 -6.58
N PRO A 5 -7.11 -12.73 -7.27
CA PRO A 5 -8.52 -12.57 -7.64
C PRO A 5 -9.06 -13.72 -8.51
N ILE A 6 -8.27 -14.23 -9.44
CA ILE A 6 -8.68 -15.33 -10.32
C ILE A 6 -8.95 -16.60 -9.50
N VAL A 7 -8.03 -16.97 -8.61
CA VAL A 7 -8.20 -18.15 -7.74
C VAL A 7 -9.42 -17.99 -6.84
N VAL A 8 -9.59 -16.81 -6.22
CA VAL A 8 -10.73 -16.53 -5.32
C VAL A 8 -12.06 -16.60 -6.07
N ILE A 9 -12.15 -16.00 -7.26
CA ILE A 9 -13.39 -16.02 -8.07
C ILE A 9 -13.74 -17.47 -8.46
N LEU A 10 -12.78 -18.24 -8.96
CA LEU A 10 -13.00 -19.64 -9.32
C LEU A 10 -13.43 -20.47 -8.11
N THR A 11 -12.77 -20.30 -6.96
CA THR A 11 -13.14 -20.98 -5.71
C THR A 11 -14.57 -20.65 -5.28
N LEU A 12 -14.98 -19.38 -5.37
CA LEU A 12 -16.34 -18.95 -5.04
C LEU A 12 -17.38 -19.55 -6.00
N ILE A 13 -17.09 -19.65 -7.30
CA ILE A 13 -17.98 -20.28 -8.28
C ILE A 13 -18.16 -21.77 -7.95
N PHE A 14 -17.07 -22.49 -7.69
CA PHE A 14 -17.15 -23.91 -7.32
C PHE A 14 -17.87 -24.12 -5.98
N SER A 15 -17.63 -23.26 -4.99
CA SER A 15 -18.34 -23.28 -3.71
C SER A 15 -19.84 -23.04 -3.87
N LEU A 16 -20.23 -22.14 -4.77
CA LEU A 16 -21.65 -21.92 -5.10
C LEU A 16 -22.28 -23.17 -5.71
N LEU A 17 -21.60 -23.80 -6.67
CA LEU A 17 -22.06 -25.05 -7.28
C LEU A 17 -22.19 -26.17 -6.25
N GLU A 18 -21.21 -26.30 -5.35
CA GLU A 18 -21.27 -27.28 -4.27
C GLU A 18 -22.48 -27.03 -3.35
N SER A 19 -22.66 -25.79 -2.90
CA SER A 19 -23.74 -25.42 -1.98
C SER A 19 -25.14 -25.66 -2.57
N VAL A 20 -25.30 -25.45 -3.88
CA VAL A 20 -26.62 -25.58 -4.55
C VAL A 20 -26.91 -27.02 -4.94
N TYR A 21 -25.93 -27.79 -5.43
CA TYR A 21 -26.16 -29.11 -6.01
C TYR A 21 -25.66 -30.26 -5.12
N ILE A 22 -24.44 -30.16 -4.59
CA ILE A 22 -23.79 -31.28 -3.90
C ILE A 22 -24.26 -31.38 -2.44
N LEU A 23 -24.26 -30.26 -1.72
CA LEU A 23 -24.62 -30.25 -0.31
C LEU A 23 -26.03 -30.74 -0.02
N PRO A 24 -27.09 -30.34 -0.76
CA PRO A 24 -28.43 -30.90 -0.56
C PRO A 24 -28.51 -32.41 -0.85
N ALA A 25 -27.77 -32.90 -1.84
CA ALA A 25 -27.71 -34.32 -2.15
C ALA A 25 -27.08 -35.14 -1.02
N HIS A 26 -25.97 -34.67 -0.47
CA HIS A 26 -25.30 -35.31 0.68
C HIS A 26 -26.17 -35.30 1.95
N LEU A 27 -26.87 -34.20 2.22
CA LEU A 27 -27.74 -34.10 3.40
C LEU A 27 -29.00 -34.94 3.28
N SER A 28 -29.55 -35.17 2.06
CA SER A 28 -30.75 -35.96 1.84
C SER A 28 -30.56 -37.46 2.15
N GLY A 29 -29.32 -37.95 2.05
CA GLY A 29 -28.96 -39.36 2.33
C GLY A 29 -28.86 -39.70 3.83
N ASN A 30 -28.77 -38.74 4.72
CA ASN A 30 -28.63 -38.94 6.15
C ASN A 30 -29.99 -39.07 6.84
N LYS A 31 -30.58 -40.27 6.82
CA LYS A 31 -31.72 -40.59 7.68
C LYS A 31 -31.27 -40.63 9.13
N PRO A 32 -31.90 -39.88 10.06
CA PRO A 32 -31.60 -40.00 11.47
C PRO A 32 -31.89 -41.45 11.90
N ALA A 33 -30.87 -42.20 12.29
CA ALA A 33 -31.04 -43.54 12.82
C ALA A 33 -31.67 -43.43 14.23
N PRO A 34 -32.88 -43.93 14.42
CA PRO A 34 -33.50 -43.91 15.74
C PRO A 34 -32.71 -44.84 16.67
N ASN A 35 -32.32 -44.34 17.83
CA ASN A 35 -31.71 -45.10 18.97
C ASN A 35 -30.23 -45.50 18.90
N LYS A 36 -29.34 -44.76 18.30
CA LYS A 36 -27.90 -44.95 18.65
C LYS A 36 -27.53 -44.12 19.88
N LYS A 37 -26.90 -44.80 20.91
CA LYS A 37 -26.29 -44.12 22.05
C LYS A 37 -25.34 -43.04 21.53
N PRO A 38 -25.36 -41.82 22.08
CA PRO A 38 -24.53 -40.72 21.59
C PRO A 38 -23.04 -41.08 21.71
N ASN A 39 -22.36 -41.14 20.57
CA ASN A 39 -20.92 -41.34 20.51
C ASN A 39 -20.23 -40.14 21.21
N PHE A 40 -18.97 -40.30 21.60
CA PHE A 40 -18.16 -39.27 22.25
C PHE A 40 -18.23 -37.91 21.49
N PHE A 41 -18.13 -37.93 20.18
CA PHE A 41 -18.25 -36.71 19.33
C PHE A 41 -19.63 -36.05 19.44
N ILE A 42 -20.70 -36.83 19.49
CA ILE A 42 -22.07 -36.28 19.62
C ILE A 42 -22.25 -35.66 21.03
N LYS A 43 -21.61 -36.22 22.08
CA LYS A 43 -21.63 -35.61 23.42
C LYS A 43 -20.90 -34.27 23.45
N ILE A 44 -19.73 -34.16 22.79
CA ILE A 44 -18.98 -32.90 22.67
C ILE A 44 -19.81 -31.87 21.88
N GLN A 45 -20.37 -32.27 20.74
CA GLN A 45 -21.22 -31.40 19.91
C GLN A 45 -22.45 -30.90 20.67
N ASN A 46 -23.14 -31.77 21.39
CA ASN A 46 -24.29 -31.40 22.24
C ASN A 46 -23.86 -30.51 23.42
N GLY A 47 -22.70 -30.76 24.01
CA GLY A 47 -22.14 -29.93 25.06
C GLY A 47 -21.86 -28.50 24.58
N PHE A 48 -21.23 -28.37 23.43
CA PHE A 48 -20.97 -27.07 22.80
C PHE A 48 -22.27 -26.36 22.40
N SER A 49 -23.21 -27.08 21.76
CA SER A 49 -24.53 -26.53 21.40
C SER A 49 -25.26 -25.99 22.61
N ASN A 50 -25.34 -26.77 23.72
CA ASN A 50 -26.03 -26.38 24.93
C ASN A 50 -25.34 -25.18 25.63
N THR A 51 -24.02 -25.11 25.58
CA THR A 51 -23.26 -23.97 26.12
C THR A 51 -23.53 -22.69 25.31
N LEU A 52 -23.53 -22.81 23.98
CA LEU A 52 -23.85 -21.70 23.09
C LEU A 52 -25.30 -21.22 23.28
N ASP A 53 -26.26 -22.14 23.38
CA ASP A 53 -27.66 -21.78 23.65
C ASP A 53 -27.85 -21.10 25.01
N ARG A 54 -27.08 -21.52 26.04
CA ARG A 54 -27.05 -20.82 27.34
C ARG A 54 -26.46 -19.41 27.22
N PHE A 55 -25.38 -19.25 26.45
CA PHE A 55 -24.77 -17.96 26.19
C PHE A 55 -25.74 -17.02 25.49
N ILE A 56 -26.38 -17.52 24.40
CA ILE A 56 -27.35 -16.72 23.65
C ILE A 56 -28.50 -16.26 24.54
N ASN A 57 -29.10 -17.14 25.33
CA ASN A 57 -30.28 -16.81 26.12
C ASN A 57 -29.95 -16.02 27.41
N LYS A 58 -28.80 -16.30 28.08
CA LYS A 58 -28.44 -15.68 29.36
C LYS A 58 -27.60 -14.41 29.24
N ILE A 59 -26.80 -14.28 28.18
CA ILE A 59 -25.86 -13.16 28.05
C ILE A 59 -26.22 -12.29 26.84
N TYR A 60 -26.25 -12.89 25.65
CA TYR A 60 -26.43 -12.11 24.42
C TYR A 60 -27.83 -11.48 24.33
N GLN A 61 -28.89 -12.24 24.54
CA GLN A 61 -30.27 -11.72 24.41
C GLN A 61 -30.57 -10.59 25.39
N PRO A 62 -30.24 -10.64 26.69
CA PRO A 62 -30.39 -9.52 27.60
C PRO A 62 -29.54 -8.30 27.18
N LEU A 63 -28.31 -8.52 26.70
CA LEU A 63 -27.43 -7.46 26.20
C LEU A 63 -28.04 -6.80 24.96
N LEU A 64 -28.53 -7.59 24.01
CA LEU A 64 -29.22 -7.08 22.81
C LEU A 64 -30.42 -6.23 23.17
N ILE A 65 -31.31 -6.71 24.07
CA ILE A 65 -32.50 -5.96 24.51
C ILE A 65 -32.10 -4.63 25.16
N ARG A 66 -31.06 -4.66 26.03
CA ARG A 66 -30.56 -3.41 26.66
C ARG A 66 -29.97 -2.45 25.62
N SER A 67 -29.25 -2.98 24.61
CA SER A 67 -28.72 -2.19 23.50
C SER A 67 -29.79 -1.57 22.64
N LEU A 68 -30.90 -2.27 22.38
CA LEU A 68 -32.03 -1.77 21.61
C LEU A 68 -32.83 -0.68 22.37
N HIS A 69 -32.92 -0.76 23.70
CA HIS A 69 -33.51 0.31 24.50
C HIS A 69 -32.63 1.58 24.50
N ASN A 70 -31.30 1.39 24.56
CA ASN A 70 -30.33 2.49 24.59
C ASN A 70 -29.58 2.63 23.26
N LYS A 71 -30.28 2.48 22.12
CA LYS A 71 -29.70 2.43 20.78
C LYS A 71 -28.78 3.61 20.43
N GLY A 72 -29.13 4.84 20.84
CA GLY A 72 -28.28 6.01 20.61
C GLY A 72 -26.94 5.90 21.33
N LEU A 73 -26.94 5.42 22.58
CA LEU A 73 -25.72 5.21 23.37
C LEU A 73 -24.81 4.14 22.78
N VAL A 74 -25.40 3.07 22.23
CA VAL A 74 -24.66 2.00 21.54
C VAL A 74 -23.96 2.54 20.29
N ILE A 75 -24.67 3.30 19.45
CA ILE A 75 -24.08 3.87 18.22
C ILE A 75 -22.98 4.86 18.56
N ILE A 76 -23.22 5.76 19.52
CA ILE A 76 -22.20 6.72 19.97
C ILE A 76 -21.00 6.00 20.56
N GLY A 77 -21.22 4.97 21.39
CA GLY A 77 -20.14 4.19 21.99
C GLY A 77 -19.24 3.52 20.96
N PHE A 78 -19.81 2.81 19.98
CA PHE A 78 -19.04 2.19 18.90
C PHE A 78 -18.35 3.24 18.00
N SER A 79 -19.03 4.34 17.69
CA SER A 79 -18.44 5.43 16.91
C SER A 79 -17.27 6.08 17.67
N LEU A 80 -17.35 6.24 18.98
CA LEU A 80 -16.28 6.75 19.82
C LEU A 80 -15.06 5.79 19.80
N VAL A 81 -15.29 4.50 19.95
CA VAL A 81 -14.22 3.48 19.86
C VAL A 81 -13.54 3.55 18.50
N PHE A 82 -14.31 3.70 17.41
CA PHE A 82 -13.74 3.88 16.07
C PHE A 82 -12.87 5.14 15.96
N VAL A 83 -13.33 6.27 16.47
CA VAL A 83 -12.57 7.54 16.46
C VAL A 83 -11.29 7.42 17.29
N ILE A 84 -11.36 6.83 18.49
CA ILE A 84 -10.16 6.60 19.33
C ILE A 84 -9.13 5.78 18.55
N PHE A 85 -9.55 4.70 17.89
CA PHE A 85 -8.65 3.87 17.10
C PHE A 85 -8.04 4.61 15.90
N MET A 86 -8.82 5.46 15.22
CA MET A 86 -8.31 6.31 14.14
C MET A 86 -7.24 7.29 14.64
N VAL A 87 -7.41 7.83 15.84
CA VAL A 87 -6.39 8.67 16.50
C VAL A 87 -5.14 7.84 16.79
N VAL A 88 -5.25 6.64 17.33
CA VAL A 88 -4.11 5.75 17.61
C VAL A 88 -3.31 5.46 16.33
N VAL A 89 -3.99 5.22 15.21
CA VAL A 89 -3.31 5.02 13.91
C VAL A 89 -2.63 6.31 13.44
N SER A 90 -3.26 7.48 13.61
CA SER A 90 -2.72 8.77 13.17
C SER A 90 -1.54 9.27 14.02
N THR A 91 -1.45 8.85 15.28
CA THR A 91 -0.34 9.21 16.19
C THR A 91 0.95 8.43 15.93
N GLY A 92 0.96 7.52 14.95
CA GLY A 92 2.15 6.73 14.59
C GLY A 92 2.46 5.57 15.55
N TRP A 93 1.58 5.30 16.51
CA TRP A 93 1.72 4.11 17.39
C TRP A 93 1.71 2.80 16.61
N MET A 94 1.11 2.83 15.44
CA MET A 94 1.05 1.70 14.54
C MET A 94 2.07 1.86 13.43
N ARG A 95 3.04 0.95 13.37
CA ARG A 95 4.06 0.97 12.32
C ARG A 95 3.41 0.62 10.97
N VAL A 96 3.59 1.50 9.98
CA VAL A 96 3.10 1.30 8.62
C VAL A 96 4.30 1.09 7.71
N ALA A 97 4.61 -0.16 7.39
CA ALA A 97 5.64 -0.54 6.44
C ALA A 97 4.99 -1.22 5.24
N LEU A 98 4.62 -0.43 4.23
CA LEU A 98 3.87 -0.94 3.07
C LEU A 98 4.58 -2.09 2.35
N PHE A 99 5.91 -2.12 2.38
CA PHE A 99 6.73 -3.23 1.94
C PHE A 99 7.62 -3.65 3.11
N SER A 100 7.18 -4.57 3.91
CA SER A 100 8.01 -5.16 4.97
C SER A 100 9.27 -5.75 4.38
N ALA A 101 10.40 -5.51 5.04
CA ALA A 101 11.63 -6.22 4.76
C ALA A 101 11.46 -7.66 5.29
N ILE A 102 11.09 -8.58 4.39
CA ILE A 102 11.00 -9.99 4.75
C ILE A 102 12.40 -10.55 4.85
N GLU A 103 12.70 -11.12 5.98
CA GLU A 103 13.98 -11.73 6.23
C GLU A 103 14.19 -12.93 5.31
N ALA A 104 15.34 -12.97 4.65
CA ALA A 104 15.74 -14.07 3.79
C ALA A 104 16.66 -15.02 4.55
N ASP A 105 16.68 -16.28 4.16
CA ASP A 105 17.69 -17.24 4.66
C ASP A 105 19.05 -17.03 3.97
N VAL A 106 19.36 -15.77 3.65
CA VAL A 106 20.65 -15.36 3.10
C VAL A 106 21.03 -13.98 3.63
N VAL A 107 22.33 -13.75 3.83
CA VAL A 107 22.91 -12.42 4.02
C VAL A 107 23.82 -12.11 2.85
N ILE A 108 23.62 -10.98 2.22
CA ILE A 108 24.34 -10.58 1.02
C ILE A 108 25.11 -9.29 1.29
N ALA A 109 26.42 -9.30 1.04
CA ALA A 109 27.24 -8.10 0.98
C ALA A 109 27.52 -7.77 -0.50
N ASN A 110 26.99 -6.64 -0.97
CA ASN A 110 27.27 -6.11 -2.30
C ASN A 110 28.32 -5.01 -2.18
N LEU A 111 29.41 -5.20 -2.88
CA LEU A 111 30.59 -4.34 -2.90
C LEU A 111 30.70 -3.70 -4.27
N THR A 112 30.97 -2.40 -4.34
CA THR A 112 31.22 -1.69 -5.59
C THR A 112 32.36 -0.71 -5.37
N PHE A 113 33.41 -0.82 -6.17
CA PHE A 113 34.49 0.16 -6.30
C PHE A 113 34.14 1.16 -7.41
N PRO A 114 34.83 2.31 -7.48
CA PRO A 114 34.72 3.20 -8.63
C PRO A 114 34.97 2.45 -9.94
N GLU A 115 34.15 2.76 -10.97
CA GLU A 115 34.32 2.15 -12.28
C GLU A 115 35.75 2.37 -12.80
N GLY A 116 36.32 1.30 -13.35
CA GLY A 116 37.72 1.29 -13.80
C GLY A 116 38.71 0.89 -12.71
N SER A 117 38.26 0.56 -11.51
CA SER A 117 39.13 -0.02 -10.49
C SER A 117 39.63 -1.39 -10.94
N PRO A 118 40.92 -1.71 -10.73
CA PRO A 118 41.48 -2.98 -11.16
C PRO A 118 40.91 -4.15 -10.33
N ARG A 119 40.73 -5.27 -10.98
CA ARG A 119 40.11 -6.49 -10.42
C ARG A 119 40.76 -6.97 -9.11
N HIS A 120 42.10 -6.82 -8.98
CA HIS A 120 42.83 -7.25 -7.78
C HIS A 120 42.35 -6.52 -6.49
N LYS A 121 41.87 -5.24 -6.60
CA LYS A 121 41.29 -4.51 -5.45
C LYS A 121 39.99 -5.17 -5.01
N THR A 122 39.14 -5.54 -5.98
CA THR A 122 37.89 -6.27 -5.73
C THR A 122 38.14 -7.63 -5.07
N GLU A 123 39.13 -8.36 -5.56
CA GLU A 123 39.56 -9.66 -5.00
C GLU A 123 40.08 -9.53 -3.56
N THR A 124 40.85 -8.46 -3.27
CA THR A 124 41.37 -8.20 -1.92
C THR A 124 40.23 -7.90 -0.95
N ALA A 125 39.27 -7.10 -1.38
CA ALA A 125 38.08 -6.78 -0.57
C ALA A 125 37.20 -8.04 -0.35
N ILE A 126 37.05 -8.90 -1.34
CA ILE A 126 36.36 -10.18 -1.18
C ILE A 126 37.03 -11.03 -0.12
N LYS A 127 38.37 -11.15 -0.16
CA LYS A 127 39.14 -11.91 0.84
C LYS A 127 38.87 -11.36 2.26
N GLN A 128 38.83 -10.04 2.42
CA GLN A 128 38.51 -9.40 3.71
C GLN A 128 37.08 -9.77 4.16
N LEU A 129 36.09 -9.68 3.27
CA LEU A 129 34.69 -10.06 3.53
C LEU A 129 34.53 -11.54 3.90
N VAL A 130 35.21 -12.42 3.16
CA VAL A 130 35.18 -13.89 3.41
C VAL A 130 35.88 -14.23 4.72
N THR A 131 36.98 -13.57 5.06
CA THR A 131 37.65 -13.76 6.34
C THR A 131 36.74 -13.36 7.49
N ALA A 132 36.08 -12.22 7.41
CA ALA A 132 35.10 -11.77 8.40
C ALA A 132 33.88 -12.72 8.46
N ALA A 133 33.44 -13.28 7.33
CA ALA A 133 32.37 -14.28 7.30
C ALA A 133 32.76 -15.59 8.00
N ASN A 134 34.00 -16.03 7.85
CA ASN A 134 34.50 -17.21 8.55
C ASN A 134 34.57 -16.97 10.08
N GLN A 135 35.02 -15.78 10.51
CA GLN A 135 34.98 -15.39 11.92
C GLN A 135 33.55 -15.38 12.47
N LEU A 136 32.60 -14.82 11.71
CA LEU A 136 31.18 -14.83 12.06
C LEU A 136 30.65 -16.26 12.19
N THR A 137 31.07 -17.16 11.29
CA THR A 137 30.69 -18.59 11.35
C THR A 137 31.21 -19.22 12.61
N GLU A 138 32.47 -18.97 13.00
CA GLU A 138 33.06 -19.48 14.24
C GLU A 138 32.33 -18.93 15.48
N GLU A 139 32.00 -17.63 15.52
CA GLU A 139 31.25 -17.02 16.61
C GLU A 139 29.84 -17.63 16.79
N THR A 140 29.21 -18.06 15.70
CA THR A 140 27.82 -18.55 15.70
C THR A 140 27.70 -20.07 15.75
N THR A 141 28.81 -20.84 15.68
CA THR A 141 28.81 -22.31 15.62
C THR A 141 28.74 -22.96 17.02
N HIS A 142 28.42 -22.26 18.10
CA HIS A 142 28.34 -22.81 19.45
C HIS A 142 27.18 -23.79 19.68
N GLU A 143 26.35 -24.09 18.69
CA GLU A 143 25.19 -24.96 18.76
C GLU A 143 25.28 -26.15 17.79
N SER A 144 24.47 -27.16 18.08
CA SER A 144 24.42 -28.42 17.32
C SER A 144 23.98 -28.29 15.85
N THR A 145 23.53 -27.10 15.43
CA THR A 145 23.17 -26.78 14.05
C THR A 145 23.91 -25.51 13.59
N PRO A 146 24.66 -25.54 12.48
CA PRO A 146 25.38 -24.36 12.01
C PRO A 146 24.37 -23.28 11.55
N THR A 147 24.59 -22.03 11.99
CA THR A 147 23.78 -20.89 11.60
C THR A 147 24.04 -20.50 10.14
N ILE A 148 25.32 -20.56 9.71
CA ILE A 148 25.75 -20.31 8.33
C ILE A 148 26.10 -21.65 7.68
N LEU A 149 25.38 -21.99 6.59
CA LEU A 149 25.54 -23.26 5.90
C LEU A 149 26.65 -23.19 4.85
N HIS A 150 26.59 -22.16 3.99
CA HIS A 150 27.53 -21.98 2.89
C HIS A 150 27.86 -20.49 2.70
N SER A 151 29.06 -20.22 2.17
CA SER A 151 29.45 -18.90 1.71
C SER A 151 29.98 -18.99 0.29
N TYR A 152 29.58 -18.07 -0.56
CA TYR A 152 30.13 -17.96 -1.91
C TYR A 152 30.29 -16.50 -2.33
N SER A 153 31.26 -16.26 -3.21
CA SER A 153 31.53 -14.92 -3.73
C SER A 153 31.53 -14.93 -5.27
N VAL A 154 31.07 -13.82 -5.84
CA VAL A 154 31.02 -13.62 -7.29
C VAL A 154 31.55 -12.22 -7.60
N ILE A 155 32.49 -12.15 -8.57
CA ILE A 155 32.96 -10.88 -9.16
C ILE A 155 32.11 -10.59 -10.39
N GLY A 156 31.70 -9.35 -10.55
CA GLY A 156 30.84 -8.94 -11.67
C GLY A 156 29.44 -9.54 -11.65
N PRO A 157 28.69 -9.51 -10.51
CA PRO A 157 27.36 -10.10 -10.46
C PRO A 157 26.41 -9.36 -11.41
N LYS A 158 25.88 -10.06 -12.39
CA LYS A 158 24.75 -9.56 -13.20
C LYS A 158 23.50 -9.62 -12.34
N ASN A 159 22.97 -8.46 -11.98
CA ASN A 159 21.61 -8.40 -11.42
C ASN A 159 20.62 -8.91 -12.48
N LYS A 160 20.14 -10.14 -12.33
CA LYS A 160 19.16 -10.78 -13.23
C LYS A 160 17.81 -10.03 -13.34
N ILE A 161 17.61 -8.95 -12.59
CA ILE A 161 16.35 -8.19 -12.51
C ILE A 161 16.29 -7.03 -13.51
N SER A 162 17.43 -6.60 -14.05
CA SER A 162 17.46 -5.55 -15.09
C SER A 162 18.17 -6.07 -16.34
N ASN A 163 17.41 -6.26 -17.41
CA ASN A 163 17.92 -6.60 -18.74
C ASN A 163 18.67 -5.43 -19.42
N GLN A 164 19.12 -4.42 -18.66
CA GLN A 164 19.62 -3.17 -19.22
C GLN A 164 21.14 -2.93 -19.10
N ASP A 165 21.88 -3.78 -18.39
CA ASP A 165 23.33 -3.60 -18.28
C ASP A 165 24.08 -4.51 -19.27
N LEU A 166 24.37 -3.92 -20.42
CA LEU A 166 25.21 -4.47 -21.48
C LEU A 166 26.71 -4.25 -21.24
N ASP A 167 27.11 -3.74 -20.08
CA ASP A 167 28.52 -3.51 -19.76
C ASP A 167 29.23 -4.83 -19.45
N LYS A 168 30.14 -5.19 -20.34
CA LYS A 168 30.89 -6.43 -20.32
C LYS A 168 31.96 -6.54 -19.23
N ASN A 169 32.25 -5.47 -18.47
CA ASN A 169 33.36 -5.45 -17.52
C ASN A 169 32.87 -4.90 -16.15
N LEU A 170 32.38 -5.79 -15.30
CA LEU A 170 31.94 -5.50 -13.94
C LEU A 170 32.98 -5.88 -12.87
N ASP A 171 34.27 -5.93 -13.25
CA ASP A 171 35.36 -6.31 -12.35
C ASP A 171 35.53 -5.44 -11.11
N HIS A 172 34.94 -4.24 -11.13
CA HIS A 172 34.87 -3.30 -10.00
C HIS A 172 33.73 -3.61 -9.01
N SER A 173 32.93 -4.63 -9.24
CA SER A 173 31.84 -5.01 -8.36
C SER A 173 31.92 -6.46 -7.93
N ALA A 174 31.49 -6.74 -6.70
CA ALA A 174 31.45 -8.10 -6.17
C ALA A 174 30.27 -8.30 -5.23
N GLN A 175 29.89 -9.54 -5.09
CA GLN A 175 28.88 -9.99 -4.16
C GLN A 175 29.40 -11.17 -3.35
N VAL A 176 29.28 -11.09 -2.04
CA VAL A 176 29.50 -12.22 -1.14
C VAL A 176 28.17 -12.58 -0.51
N THR A 177 27.77 -13.83 -0.58
CA THR A 177 26.51 -14.34 -0.07
C THR A 177 26.79 -15.40 0.98
N LEU A 178 26.13 -15.26 2.14
CA LEU A 178 26.07 -16.25 3.19
C LEU A 178 24.70 -16.90 3.17
N GLU A 179 24.66 -18.21 3.01
CA GLU A 179 23.44 -19.00 3.11
C GLU A 179 23.25 -19.39 4.59
N LEU A 180 22.08 -19.09 5.12
CA LEU A 180 21.75 -19.31 6.51
C LEU A 180 20.85 -20.54 6.67
N SER A 181 20.90 -21.17 7.83
CA SER A 181 19.87 -22.12 8.24
C SER A 181 18.49 -21.41 8.30
N SER A 182 17.41 -22.17 8.16
CA SER A 182 16.05 -21.62 8.23
C SER A 182 15.85 -20.76 9.47
N SER A 183 15.12 -19.66 9.34
CA SER A 183 14.83 -18.70 10.41
C SER A 183 14.26 -19.34 11.69
N ASN A 184 13.60 -20.50 11.56
CA ASN A 184 13.06 -21.26 12.69
C ASN A 184 14.11 -22.01 13.51
N ASN A 185 15.29 -22.26 12.94
CA ASN A 185 16.34 -23.09 13.50
C ASN A 185 17.56 -22.29 13.95
N ARG A 186 17.52 -20.96 13.87
CA ARG A 186 18.62 -20.08 14.26
C ARG A 186 18.23 -19.11 15.37
N GLN A 187 19.18 -18.78 16.23
CA GLN A 187 19.00 -17.81 17.33
C GLN A 187 19.11 -16.36 16.84
N TYR A 188 19.95 -16.13 15.82
CA TYR A 188 20.25 -14.78 15.31
C TYR A 188 19.40 -14.47 14.09
N SER A 189 18.85 -13.27 14.04
CA SER A 189 18.20 -12.75 12.83
C SER A 189 19.23 -12.47 11.73
N GLY A 190 18.80 -12.53 10.48
CA GLY A 190 19.69 -12.18 9.36
C GLY A 190 20.16 -10.73 9.43
N GLN A 191 19.39 -9.84 10.03
CA GLN A 191 19.77 -8.44 10.24
C GLN A 191 20.88 -8.30 11.29
N GLU A 192 20.80 -9.01 12.38
CA GLU A 192 21.87 -9.07 13.39
C GLU A 192 23.16 -9.63 12.81
N LEU A 193 23.06 -10.72 12.05
CA LEU A 193 24.20 -11.30 11.35
C LEU A 193 24.82 -10.34 10.33
N ALA A 194 23.99 -9.60 9.58
CA ALA A 194 24.46 -8.58 8.63
C ALA A 194 25.20 -7.43 9.34
N THR A 195 24.70 -7.00 10.49
CA THR A 195 25.32 -5.94 11.30
C THR A 195 26.65 -6.42 11.90
N ARG A 196 26.66 -7.63 12.46
CA ARG A 196 27.87 -8.22 13.03
C ARG A 196 28.93 -8.49 11.97
N TRP A 197 28.53 -8.97 10.79
CA TRP A 197 29.45 -9.16 9.66
C TRP A 197 30.07 -7.83 9.21
N ARG A 198 29.31 -6.74 9.17
CA ARG A 198 29.84 -5.39 8.87
C ARG A 198 30.88 -4.96 9.90
N GLU A 199 30.63 -5.19 11.19
CA GLU A 199 31.58 -4.85 12.26
C GLU A 199 32.90 -5.62 12.11
N LEU A 200 32.81 -6.94 11.87
CA LEU A 200 33.98 -7.82 11.69
C LEU A 200 34.77 -7.48 10.42
N THR A 201 34.07 -7.07 9.36
CA THR A 201 34.73 -6.67 8.11
C THR A 201 35.57 -5.40 8.28
N GLY A 202 35.10 -4.46 9.10
CA GLY A 202 35.78 -3.16 9.27
C GLY A 202 35.77 -2.30 7.99
N PRO A 203 36.54 -1.22 7.96
CA PRO A 203 36.63 -0.34 6.79
C PRO A 203 37.39 -0.99 5.63
N ILE A 204 36.88 -0.80 4.42
CA ILE A 204 37.56 -1.18 3.17
C ILE A 204 37.97 0.10 2.46
N SER A 205 39.25 0.21 2.09
CA SER A 205 39.80 1.41 1.44
C SER A 205 39.28 1.56 0.00
N ASP A 206 39.15 2.80 -0.46
CA ASP A 206 38.78 3.18 -1.84
C ASP A 206 37.44 2.65 -2.34
N ILE A 207 36.57 2.22 -1.44
CA ILE A 207 35.27 1.68 -1.82
C ILE A 207 34.28 2.79 -2.15
N GLU A 208 33.52 2.62 -3.26
CA GLU A 208 32.41 3.51 -3.58
C GLU A 208 31.17 3.15 -2.75
N LYS A 209 30.90 1.83 -2.62
CA LYS A 209 29.71 1.35 -1.92
C LYS A 209 29.91 -0.05 -1.37
N ILE A 210 29.44 -0.25 -0.14
CA ILE A 210 29.18 -1.59 0.40
C ILE A 210 27.79 -1.61 1.03
N LYS A 211 27.00 -2.62 0.69
CA LYS A 211 25.66 -2.81 1.24
C LYS A 211 25.48 -4.23 1.73
N TYR A 212 25.19 -4.37 3.01
CA TYR A 212 24.76 -5.63 3.61
C TYR A 212 23.22 -5.70 3.62
N SER A 213 22.67 -6.84 3.27
CA SER A 213 21.23 -7.05 3.23
C SER A 213 20.90 -8.50 3.56
N SER A 214 19.95 -8.68 4.47
CA SER A 214 19.37 -10.00 4.81
C SER A 214 17.93 -10.14 4.31
N SER A 215 17.45 -9.21 3.50
CA SER A 215 16.07 -9.17 3.03
C SER A 215 15.96 -9.55 1.56
N LEU A 216 14.94 -10.35 1.21
CA LEU A 216 14.55 -10.62 -0.18
C LEU A 216 14.19 -9.36 -0.97
N ASN A 217 13.73 -8.34 -0.25
CA ASN A 217 13.40 -7.03 -0.80
C ASN A 217 14.33 -6.00 -0.14
N PRO A 218 15.53 -5.77 -0.69
CA PRO A 218 16.43 -4.80 -0.08
C PRO A 218 15.74 -3.46 0.06
N ALA A 219 15.81 -2.91 1.27
CA ALA A 219 15.17 -1.65 1.59
C ALA A 219 15.60 -0.59 0.55
N LYS A 220 14.61 0.00 -0.10
CA LYS A 220 14.83 1.16 -0.96
C LYS A 220 15.05 2.39 -0.06
N PRO A 221 15.75 3.41 -0.54
CA PRO A 221 15.96 4.62 0.24
C PRO A 221 14.63 5.17 0.77
N ASP A 222 14.64 5.59 2.04
CA ASP A 222 13.46 6.15 2.72
C ASP A 222 13.08 7.51 2.13
N ILE A 223 14.11 8.26 1.74
CA ILE A 223 13.97 9.52 1.02
C ILE A 223 14.55 9.32 -0.37
N ASN A 224 13.78 9.65 -1.39
CA ASN A 224 14.22 9.68 -2.78
C ASN A 224 13.46 10.81 -3.49
N ILE A 225 14.19 11.89 -3.78
CA ILE A 225 13.66 13.08 -4.42
C ILE A 225 14.34 13.24 -5.77
N GLU A 226 13.54 13.41 -6.80
CA GLU A 226 13.99 13.67 -8.17
C GLU A 226 13.77 15.12 -8.53
N PHE A 227 14.84 15.77 -8.96
CA PHE A 227 14.79 17.07 -9.62
C PHE A 227 14.78 16.87 -11.12
N SER A 228 13.92 17.57 -11.86
CA SER A 228 13.84 17.53 -13.32
C SER A 228 14.02 18.93 -13.88
N GLY A 229 14.77 19.04 -15.00
CA GLY A 229 15.05 20.27 -15.66
C GLY A 229 15.94 20.09 -16.90
N TYR A 230 16.26 21.17 -17.59
CA TYR A 230 17.08 21.13 -18.79
C TYR A 230 18.56 21.37 -18.48
N ASP A 231 18.85 22.27 -17.51
CA ASP A 231 20.22 22.64 -17.14
C ASP A 231 20.77 21.73 -16.06
N LEU A 232 21.89 21.07 -16.38
CA LEU A 232 22.56 20.14 -15.46
C LEU A 232 23.25 20.86 -14.30
N LEU A 233 23.74 22.09 -14.47
CA LEU A 233 24.40 22.84 -13.41
C LEU A 233 23.41 23.22 -12.33
N GLN A 234 22.21 23.67 -12.72
CA GLN A 234 21.12 23.95 -11.78
C GLN A 234 20.65 22.68 -11.05
N LEU A 235 20.51 21.56 -11.79
CA LEU A 235 20.15 20.27 -11.20
C LEU A 235 21.19 19.80 -10.17
N LYS A 236 22.49 19.99 -10.47
CA LYS A 236 23.57 19.65 -9.54
C LYS A 236 23.54 20.54 -8.32
N SER A 237 23.39 21.84 -8.48
CA SER A 237 23.29 22.81 -7.35
C SER A 237 22.11 22.45 -6.43
N ALA A 238 20.95 22.14 -7.01
CA ALA A 238 19.77 21.71 -6.23
C ALA A 238 20.00 20.39 -5.49
N ALA A 239 20.67 19.43 -6.12
CA ALA A 239 21.00 18.15 -5.50
C ALA A 239 22.02 18.30 -4.37
N ASP A 240 23.07 19.13 -4.56
CA ASP A 240 24.09 19.37 -3.55
C ASP A 240 23.47 20.06 -2.32
N LYS A 241 22.61 21.07 -2.52
CA LYS A 241 21.90 21.75 -1.43
C LYS A 241 20.98 20.79 -0.65
N LEU A 242 20.28 19.88 -1.36
CA LEU A 242 19.46 18.87 -0.68
C LEU A 242 20.30 17.88 0.10
N LYS A 243 21.49 17.49 -0.40
CA LYS A 243 22.41 16.60 0.35
C LYS A 243 22.94 17.25 1.61
N GLU A 244 23.28 18.52 1.55
CA GLU A 244 23.71 19.31 2.73
C GLU A 244 22.64 19.30 3.81
N VAL A 245 21.40 19.65 3.46
CA VAL A 245 20.28 19.65 4.41
C VAL A 245 20.00 18.25 4.97
N LEU A 246 20.06 17.21 4.12
CA LEU A 246 19.86 15.84 4.60
C LEU A 246 20.95 15.38 5.56
N ALA A 247 22.17 15.87 5.41
CA ALA A 247 23.29 15.56 6.32
C ALA A 247 23.16 16.20 7.71
N GLU A 248 22.33 17.25 7.86
CA GLU A 248 22.06 17.90 9.15
C GLU A 248 21.10 17.08 10.03
N TYR A 249 20.30 16.16 9.45
CA TYR A 249 19.39 15.34 10.22
C TYR A 249 20.10 14.19 10.94
N ASP A 250 19.92 14.10 12.26
CA ASP A 250 20.43 12.96 13.02
C ASP A 250 19.78 11.66 12.54
N GLY A 251 20.61 10.64 12.31
CA GLY A 251 20.17 9.35 11.78
C GLY A 251 20.05 9.25 10.26
N ALA A 252 20.32 10.34 9.51
CA ALA A 252 20.43 10.26 8.05
C ALA A 252 21.79 9.66 7.65
N TYR A 253 21.78 8.65 6.77
CA TYR A 253 22.99 8.00 6.29
C TYR A 253 22.85 7.58 4.82
N ASP A 254 24.00 7.27 4.20
CA ASP A 254 24.10 6.85 2.79
C ASP A 254 23.42 7.86 1.82
N ILE A 255 23.69 9.17 2.07
CA ILE A 255 23.15 10.26 1.28
C ILE A 255 23.90 10.33 -0.06
N ARG A 256 23.17 10.21 -1.16
CA ARG A 256 23.75 10.11 -2.51
C ARG A 256 22.91 10.84 -3.55
N ASP A 257 23.58 11.27 -4.61
CA ASP A 257 22.93 11.72 -5.84
C ASP A 257 23.22 10.77 -7.01
N SER A 258 22.51 10.95 -8.11
CA SER A 258 22.67 10.16 -9.33
C SER A 258 23.65 10.76 -10.35
N ILE A 259 24.27 11.89 -10.05
CA ILE A 259 25.23 12.57 -10.94
C ILE A 259 26.65 12.15 -10.62
N SER A 260 26.92 11.91 -9.33
CA SER A 260 28.28 11.69 -8.83
C SER A 260 28.85 10.42 -9.43
N SER A 261 29.85 10.59 -10.30
CA SER A 261 30.66 9.52 -10.83
C SER A 261 32.11 9.73 -10.34
N ALA A 262 32.68 8.71 -9.75
CA ALA A 262 34.09 8.73 -9.36
C ALA A 262 35.04 8.54 -10.57
N LYS A 263 34.49 8.21 -11.74
CA LYS A 263 35.24 7.99 -12.96
C LYS A 263 35.76 9.29 -13.54
N GLN A 264 37.02 9.34 -13.87
CA GLN A 264 37.61 10.46 -14.60
C GLN A 264 37.71 10.15 -16.09
N GLN A 265 37.40 11.13 -16.90
CA GLN A 265 37.55 11.10 -18.35
C GLN A 265 38.75 11.94 -18.75
N ALA A 266 39.70 11.34 -19.48
CA ALA A 266 40.79 12.05 -20.09
C ALA A 266 40.34 12.64 -21.45
N ASN A 267 40.20 13.95 -21.53
CA ASN A 267 39.90 14.65 -22.77
C ASN A 267 41.22 15.03 -23.45
N ILE A 268 41.48 14.41 -24.59
CA ILE A 268 42.72 14.59 -25.36
C ILE A 268 42.44 15.59 -26.48
N SER A 269 43.23 16.64 -26.53
CA SER A 269 43.21 17.65 -27.61
C SER A 269 44.59 17.84 -28.19
N LEU A 270 44.70 17.87 -29.52
CA LEU A 270 46.00 18.04 -30.18
C LEU A 270 46.55 19.45 -29.98
N GLN A 271 47.85 19.51 -29.78
CA GLN A 271 48.63 20.76 -29.81
C GLN A 271 48.95 21.15 -31.28
N ASN A 272 49.31 22.40 -31.51
CA ASN A 272 49.62 22.90 -32.86
C ASN A 272 50.82 22.18 -33.51
N ASN A 273 51.76 21.68 -32.72
CA ASN A 273 52.90 20.90 -33.19
C ASN A 273 52.50 19.49 -33.76
N ALA A 274 51.39 18.92 -33.29
CA ALA A 274 50.93 17.63 -33.82
C ALA A 274 50.47 17.74 -35.30
N VAL A 275 49.87 18.86 -35.65
CA VAL A 275 49.48 19.17 -37.04
C VAL A 275 50.71 19.28 -37.92
N ALA A 276 51.81 19.88 -37.42
CA ALA A 276 53.07 19.96 -38.15
C ALA A 276 53.77 18.60 -38.35
N LEU A 277 53.39 17.61 -37.55
CA LEU A 277 53.86 16.21 -37.63
C LEU A 277 52.91 15.33 -38.46
N ASP A 278 51.93 15.91 -39.16
CA ASP A 278 50.93 15.24 -39.99
C ASP A 278 50.11 14.18 -39.23
N LEU A 279 49.76 14.49 -37.94
CA LEU A 279 48.94 13.65 -37.12
C LEU A 279 47.51 14.21 -37.01
N SER A 280 46.54 13.34 -37.28
CA SER A 280 45.13 13.62 -36.99
C SER A 280 44.77 13.16 -35.56
N LEU A 281 43.74 13.80 -34.97
CA LEU A 281 43.23 13.41 -33.67
C LEU A 281 42.74 11.94 -33.68
N GLU A 282 42.11 11.51 -34.78
CA GLU A 282 41.62 10.13 -34.95
C GLU A 282 42.75 9.12 -34.89
N GLN A 283 43.89 9.37 -35.57
CA GLN A 283 45.07 8.51 -35.55
C GLN A 283 45.68 8.39 -34.13
N VAL A 284 45.74 9.49 -33.39
CA VAL A 284 46.22 9.51 -31.99
C VAL A 284 45.26 8.76 -31.07
N LEU A 285 43.95 9.06 -31.15
CA LEU A 285 42.95 8.39 -30.32
C LEU A 285 42.86 6.88 -30.63
N SER A 286 43.01 6.46 -31.89
CA SER A 286 43.02 5.06 -32.26
C SER A 286 44.20 4.32 -31.61
N GLN A 287 45.41 4.92 -31.59
CA GLN A 287 46.56 4.34 -30.92
C GLN A 287 46.37 4.27 -29.39
N VAL A 288 45.85 5.32 -28.76
CA VAL A 288 45.53 5.34 -27.35
C VAL A 288 44.48 4.26 -27.02
N HIS A 289 43.40 4.16 -27.83
CA HIS A 289 42.36 3.18 -27.66
C HIS A 289 42.93 1.73 -27.75
N ASN A 290 43.72 1.44 -28.79
CA ASN A 290 44.31 0.10 -28.98
C ASN A 290 45.28 -0.26 -27.85
N ALA A 291 46.02 0.72 -27.30
CA ALA A 291 46.92 0.48 -26.19
C ALA A 291 46.15 0.17 -24.89
N TYR A 292 45.10 0.94 -24.55
CA TYR A 292 44.37 0.83 -23.29
C TYR A 292 43.24 -0.19 -23.33
N GLN A 293 42.45 -0.24 -24.39
CA GLN A 293 41.37 -1.20 -24.55
C GLN A 293 41.85 -2.52 -25.15
N GLY A 294 42.99 -2.48 -25.84
CA GLY A 294 43.53 -3.61 -26.59
C GLY A 294 42.79 -3.83 -27.91
N SER A 295 43.27 -4.76 -28.66
CA SER A 295 42.68 -5.19 -29.93
C SER A 295 42.62 -6.71 -30.02
N ASP A 296 41.53 -7.25 -30.57
CA ASP A 296 41.45 -8.66 -30.95
C ASP A 296 42.34 -8.90 -32.15
N VAL A 297 43.39 -9.68 -31.94
CA VAL A 297 44.41 -9.97 -32.98
C VAL A 297 44.00 -11.19 -33.78
N GLN A 298 43.46 -12.21 -33.12
CA GLN A 298 43.11 -13.48 -33.74
C GLN A 298 42.09 -14.24 -32.88
N ASN A 299 41.15 -14.89 -33.56
CA ASN A 299 40.24 -15.85 -32.92
C ASN A 299 40.62 -17.25 -33.40
N ILE A 300 40.91 -18.14 -32.47
CA ILE A 300 41.28 -19.53 -32.76
C ILE A 300 40.11 -20.42 -32.33
N GLN A 301 39.48 -21.06 -33.31
CA GLN A 301 38.43 -22.03 -33.03
C GLN A 301 39.05 -23.39 -32.74
N THR A 302 38.80 -23.94 -31.56
CA THR A 302 39.07 -25.32 -31.19
C THR A 302 37.83 -26.18 -31.35
N GLN A 303 37.90 -27.49 -31.08
CA GLN A 303 36.70 -28.36 -31.18
C GLN A 303 35.59 -27.99 -30.18
N ASP A 304 35.97 -27.52 -28.99
CA ASP A 304 35.04 -27.26 -27.89
C ASP A 304 34.96 -25.78 -27.51
N ASP A 305 35.96 -24.93 -27.83
CA ASP A 305 36.05 -23.55 -27.39
C ASP A 305 36.53 -22.59 -28.49
N GLU A 306 36.17 -21.30 -28.37
CA GLU A 306 36.72 -20.19 -29.14
C GLU A 306 37.74 -19.43 -28.26
N ILE A 307 39.02 -19.41 -28.72
CA ILE A 307 40.09 -18.71 -28.02
C ILE A 307 40.33 -17.36 -28.70
N ASN A 308 40.04 -16.28 -28.00
CA ASN A 308 40.31 -14.93 -28.47
C ASN A 308 41.71 -14.50 -28.03
N VAL A 309 42.56 -14.15 -29.00
CA VAL A 309 43.88 -13.58 -28.73
C VAL A 309 43.78 -12.07 -28.71
N TRP A 310 43.87 -11.52 -27.51
CA TRP A 310 43.77 -10.08 -27.26
C TRP A 310 45.17 -9.51 -26.94
N LEU A 311 45.50 -8.35 -27.53
CA LEU A 311 46.75 -7.62 -27.32
C LEU A 311 46.48 -6.23 -26.77
N GLY A 312 47.03 -5.89 -25.62
CA GLY A 312 46.93 -4.57 -24.98
C GLY A 312 48.11 -4.35 -24.03
N LEU A 313 48.15 -3.15 -23.42
CA LEU A 313 49.14 -2.84 -22.39
C LEU A 313 48.92 -3.72 -21.14
N PRO A 314 50.00 -4.05 -20.41
CA PRO A 314 49.92 -4.69 -19.09
C PRO A 314 49.06 -3.87 -18.13
N GLU A 315 48.44 -4.54 -17.15
CA GLU A 315 47.52 -3.90 -16.18
C GLU A 315 48.19 -2.79 -15.37
N ASP A 316 49.45 -2.99 -14.98
CA ASP A 316 50.22 -2.00 -14.21
C ASP A 316 50.43 -0.70 -15.00
N GLU A 317 50.64 -0.80 -16.29
CA GLU A 317 50.79 0.36 -17.18
C GLU A 317 49.46 1.04 -17.46
N ARG A 318 48.37 0.30 -17.63
CA ARG A 318 47.04 0.84 -17.85
C ARG A 318 46.48 1.55 -16.63
N SER A 319 46.91 1.21 -15.43
CA SER A 319 46.43 1.79 -14.17
C SER A 319 47.07 3.14 -13.81
N SER A 320 48.10 3.58 -14.52
CA SER A 320 48.88 4.79 -14.21
C SER A 320 48.65 5.91 -15.21
N MET A 321 48.30 7.12 -14.69
CA MET A 321 48.20 8.33 -15.53
C MET A 321 49.51 8.73 -16.16
N TRP A 322 50.64 8.42 -15.49
CA TRP A 322 51.98 8.68 -16.02
C TRP A 322 52.24 7.91 -17.33
N TYR A 323 51.78 6.67 -17.42
CA TYR A 323 51.91 5.89 -18.66
C TYR A 323 51.04 6.45 -19.80
N LEU A 324 49.87 7.03 -19.50
CA LEU A 324 49.05 7.69 -20.51
C LEU A 324 49.77 8.91 -21.09
N GLU A 325 50.33 9.76 -20.24
CA GLU A 325 51.05 10.97 -20.66
C GLU A 325 52.32 10.63 -21.47
N ASN A 326 52.97 9.54 -21.12
CA ASN A 326 54.21 9.08 -21.78
C ASN A 326 53.97 8.00 -22.83
N LEU A 327 52.74 7.72 -23.21
CA LEU A 327 52.41 6.72 -24.22
C LEU A 327 53.11 7.05 -25.54
N PRO A 328 53.92 6.12 -26.11
CA PRO A 328 54.59 6.35 -27.38
C PRO A 328 53.59 6.29 -28.56
N ILE A 329 53.39 7.42 -29.20
CA ILE A 329 52.55 7.57 -30.39
C ILE A 329 53.43 7.48 -31.63
N LYS A 330 53.10 6.54 -32.54
CA LYS A 330 53.79 6.36 -33.80
C LYS A 330 53.41 7.43 -34.81
N LEU A 331 54.42 8.12 -35.35
CA LEU A 331 54.27 9.11 -36.41
C LEU A 331 54.18 8.44 -37.80
N PRO A 332 53.66 9.11 -38.83
CA PRO A 332 53.63 8.59 -40.20
C PRO A 332 55.02 8.26 -40.77
N ASN A 333 56.08 8.94 -40.30
CA ASN A 333 57.46 8.70 -40.67
C ASN A 333 58.13 7.49 -39.95
N GLY A 334 57.38 6.79 -39.05
CA GLY A 334 57.85 5.64 -38.30
C GLY A 334 58.54 5.97 -36.97
N GLN A 335 58.75 7.23 -36.61
CA GLN A 335 59.30 7.63 -35.32
C GLN A 335 58.24 7.62 -34.21
N TYR A 336 58.62 7.63 -32.93
CA TYR A 336 57.75 7.65 -31.79
C TYR A 336 57.94 8.95 -30.98
N VAL A 337 56.84 9.53 -30.53
CA VAL A 337 56.82 10.69 -29.64
C VAL A 337 55.88 10.42 -28.46
N SER A 338 56.12 11.02 -27.31
CA SER A 338 55.20 10.88 -26.17
C SER A 338 53.88 11.63 -26.43
N LEU A 339 52.75 11.07 -25.95
CA LEU A 339 51.46 11.70 -26.10
C LEU A 339 51.42 13.13 -25.51
N SER A 340 52.05 13.37 -24.35
CA SER A 340 52.13 14.69 -23.71
C SER A 340 52.86 15.74 -24.55
N SER A 341 53.73 15.34 -25.47
CA SER A 341 54.48 16.29 -26.35
C SER A 341 53.63 16.78 -27.53
N ILE A 342 52.56 16.10 -27.88
CA ILE A 342 51.69 16.37 -29.04
C ILE A 342 50.25 16.67 -28.69
N ALA A 343 49.81 16.38 -27.44
CA ALA A 343 48.43 16.58 -26.98
C ALA A 343 48.37 17.16 -25.58
N ASN A 344 47.31 17.91 -25.32
CA ASN A 344 46.93 18.33 -23.99
C ASN A 344 45.91 17.33 -23.45
N ILE A 345 46.15 16.78 -22.27
CA ILE A 345 45.28 15.85 -21.60
C ILE A 345 44.58 16.59 -20.45
N ASN A 346 43.27 16.71 -20.50
CA ASN A 346 42.48 17.39 -19.48
C ASN A 346 41.56 16.38 -18.81
N TYR A 347 41.70 16.18 -17.50
CA TYR A 347 40.91 15.24 -16.72
C TYR A 347 39.65 15.91 -16.20
N GLN A 348 38.51 15.32 -16.49
CA GLN A 348 37.19 15.80 -16.02
C GLN A 348 36.38 14.63 -15.48
N PRO A 349 35.48 14.87 -14.50
CA PRO A 349 34.55 13.83 -14.07
C PRO A 349 33.73 13.28 -15.23
N ALA A 350 33.75 11.97 -15.44
CA ALA A 350 32.98 11.32 -16.49
C ALA A 350 31.50 11.32 -16.16
N ARG A 351 30.66 11.41 -17.18
CA ARG A 351 29.19 11.31 -17.05
C ARG A 351 28.75 9.99 -17.66
N ASN A 352 28.55 8.98 -16.82
CA ASN A 352 28.26 7.63 -17.31
C ASN A 352 26.81 7.47 -17.77
N HIS A 353 25.85 8.07 -17.05
CA HIS A 353 24.43 7.92 -17.34
C HIS A 353 23.70 9.25 -17.29
N ILE A 354 22.89 9.54 -18.29
CA ILE A 354 21.96 10.66 -18.32
C ILE A 354 20.55 10.09 -18.27
N LYS A 355 19.91 10.15 -17.12
CA LYS A 355 18.50 9.77 -16.98
C LYS A 355 17.60 10.89 -17.48
N ARG A 356 16.59 10.53 -18.28
CA ARG A 356 15.54 11.45 -18.73
C ARG A 356 14.17 10.85 -18.47
N TYR A 357 13.25 11.72 -18.08
CA TYR A 357 11.83 11.41 -17.94
C TYR A 357 11.03 12.57 -18.56
N GLU A 358 10.06 12.25 -19.40
CA GLU A 358 9.28 13.26 -20.15
C GLU A 358 10.18 14.30 -20.84
N GLN A 359 11.26 13.84 -21.48
CA GLN A 359 12.25 14.64 -22.22
C GLN A 359 13.15 15.56 -21.36
N GLN A 360 12.92 15.67 -20.06
CA GLN A 360 13.74 16.45 -19.13
C GLN A 360 14.80 15.56 -18.48
N ARG A 361 15.96 16.13 -18.17
CA ARG A 361 16.99 15.46 -17.37
C ARG A 361 16.50 15.30 -15.93
N ILE A 362 16.84 14.19 -15.30
CA ILE A 362 16.51 13.91 -13.91
C ILE A 362 17.76 13.67 -13.11
N VAL A 363 17.80 14.28 -11.93
CA VAL A 363 18.78 13.98 -10.89
C VAL A 363 18.04 13.56 -9.65
N SER A 364 18.36 12.37 -9.14
CA SER A 364 17.76 11.85 -7.91
C SER A 364 18.75 11.98 -6.74
N VAL A 365 18.25 12.44 -5.60
CA VAL A 365 18.94 12.43 -4.31
C VAL A 365 18.23 11.42 -3.42
N SER A 366 19.00 10.53 -2.82
CA SER A 366 18.48 9.45 -1.96
C SER A 366 19.22 9.42 -0.62
N ALA A 367 18.48 9.05 0.43
CA ALA A 367 19.01 8.87 1.78
C ALA A 367 18.25 7.76 2.51
N TYR A 368 18.91 7.10 3.45
CA TYR A 368 18.31 6.22 4.44
C TYR A 368 18.23 6.94 5.79
N ILE A 369 17.19 6.62 6.56
CA ILE A 369 16.96 7.19 7.88
C ILE A 369 16.93 6.09 8.92
N ASP A 370 17.67 6.26 9.99
CA ASP A 370 17.58 5.42 11.16
C ASP A 370 16.28 5.77 11.93
N SER A 371 15.31 4.87 11.88
CA SER A 371 13.99 5.08 12.50
C SER A 371 14.02 5.10 14.03
N GLU A 372 15.13 4.66 14.66
CA GLU A 372 15.30 4.77 16.11
C GLU A 372 15.69 6.18 16.53
N LYS A 373 16.36 6.93 15.64
CA LYS A 373 16.86 8.28 15.91
C LYS A 373 15.91 9.36 15.44
N ASN A 374 15.23 9.15 14.30
CA ASN A 374 14.37 10.18 13.72
C ASN A 374 13.16 9.61 12.98
N SER A 375 12.09 10.41 12.87
CA SER A 375 10.87 10.05 12.17
C SER A 375 10.97 10.39 10.69
N ILE A 376 10.86 9.36 9.83
CA ILE A 376 10.86 9.52 8.36
C ILE A 376 9.75 10.48 7.90
N SER A 377 8.56 10.41 8.50
CA SER A 377 7.43 11.28 8.14
C SER A 377 7.73 12.74 8.48
N HIS A 378 8.30 13.01 9.65
CA HIS A 378 8.65 14.38 10.07
C HIS A 378 9.67 15.01 9.11
N ILE A 379 10.76 14.29 8.80
CA ILE A 379 11.78 14.79 7.86
C ILE A 379 11.14 15.05 6.48
N LYS A 380 10.27 14.18 5.99
CA LYS A 380 9.58 14.37 4.70
C LYS A 380 8.70 15.60 4.68
N ASP A 381 7.91 15.80 5.70
CA ASP A 381 6.99 16.94 5.78
C ASP A 381 7.78 18.26 5.84
N GLU A 382 8.88 18.29 6.58
CA GLU A 382 9.77 19.45 6.67
C GLU A 382 10.49 19.72 5.34
N LEU A 383 11.05 18.69 4.71
CA LEU A 383 11.66 18.81 3.38
C LEU A 383 10.68 19.35 2.34
N GLN A 384 9.44 18.83 2.32
CA GLN A 384 8.43 19.26 1.35
C GLN A 384 7.90 20.68 1.61
N SER A 385 7.72 21.04 2.86
CA SER A 385 7.15 22.35 3.23
C SER A 385 8.14 23.49 3.17
N ILE A 386 9.40 23.25 3.50
CA ILE A 386 10.43 24.30 3.65
C ILE A 386 11.51 24.13 2.59
N THR A 387 12.30 23.08 2.66
CA THR A 387 13.56 22.93 1.91
C THR A 387 13.34 22.89 0.40
N LEU A 388 12.40 22.04 -0.08
CA LEU A 388 12.17 21.90 -1.52
C LEU A 388 11.56 23.17 -2.12
N ASN A 389 10.72 23.87 -1.38
CA ASN A 389 10.17 25.14 -1.82
C ASN A 389 11.25 26.23 -1.93
N GLN A 390 12.22 26.24 -1.00
CA GLN A 390 13.37 27.15 -1.09
C GLN A 390 14.25 26.83 -2.30
N ILE A 391 14.60 25.55 -2.49
CA ILE A 391 15.41 25.12 -3.65
C ILE A 391 14.74 25.50 -4.97
N ILE A 392 13.41 25.32 -5.09
CA ILE A 392 12.69 25.69 -6.31
C ILE A 392 12.58 27.23 -6.46
N SER A 393 12.49 27.99 -5.38
CA SER A 393 12.50 29.46 -5.49
C SER A 393 13.85 29.99 -5.97
N ASP A 394 14.96 29.32 -5.62
CA ASP A 394 16.30 29.63 -6.12
C ASP A 394 16.50 29.15 -7.58
N HIS A 395 15.77 28.14 -8.01
CA HIS A 395 15.84 27.53 -9.34
C HIS A 395 14.45 27.33 -9.95
N PRO A 396 13.74 28.36 -10.44
CA PRO A 396 12.33 28.29 -10.87
C PRO A 396 12.07 27.37 -12.08
N GLU A 397 13.10 27.05 -12.85
CA GLU A 397 13.00 26.16 -14.02
C GLU A 397 13.00 24.68 -13.65
N LEU A 398 13.38 24.36 -12.41
CA LEU A 398 13.40 22.99 -11.90
C LEU A 398 12.02 22.59 -11.39
N ARG A 399 11.73 21.31 -11.50
CA ARG A 399 10.60 20.66 -10.83
C ARG A 399 11.11 19.55 -9.97
N TRP A 400 10.47 19.31 -8.84
CA TRP A 400 10.78 18.17 -8.01
C TRP A 400 9.61 17.19 -7.93
N ASN A 401 9.92 15.91 -7.71
CA ASN A 401 8.94 14.86 -7.48
C ASN A 401 9.51 13.84 -6.50
N THR A 402 8.64 13.21 -5.75
CA THR A 402 9.04 12.03 -4.97
C THR A 402 9.15 10.83 -5.89
N ALA A 403 10.24 10.10 -5.79
CA ALA A 403 10.55 8.96 -6.63
C ALA A 403 10.57 7.63 -5.88
N GLY A 404 10.74 6.57 -6.62
CA GLY A 404 10.96 5.24 -6.05
C GLY A 404 9.73 4.62 -5.42
N GLN A 405 9.91 4.06 -4.22
CA GLN A 405 8.87 3.31 -3.51
C GLN A 405 7.64 4.15 -3.19
N GLN A 406 7.83 5.43 -2.83
CA GLN A 406 6.74 6.33 -2.44
C GLN A 406 5.76 6.60 -3.59
N LYS A 407 6.26 6.85 -4.80
CA LYS A 407 5.39 7.02 -5.98
C LYS A 407 4.59 5.75 -6.27
N SER A 408 5.22 4.59 -6.14
CA SER A 408 4.56 3.30 -6.32
C SER A 408 3.48 3.07 -5.27
N ILE A 409 3.75 3.42 -4.00
CA ILE A 409 2.80 3.37 -2.88
C ILE A 409 1.60 4.29 -3.12
N ALA A 410 1.86 5.56 -3.41
CA ALA A 410 0.80 6.54 -3.66
C ALA A 410 -0.09 6.13 -4.84
N SER A 411 0.51 5.63 -5.92
CA SER A 411 -0.21 5.11 -7.08
C SER A 411 -1.04 3.89 -6.73
N PHE A 412 -0.49 2.96 -5.95
CA PHE A 412 -1.21 1.77 -5.50
C PHE A 412 -2.39 2.13 -4.59
N LEU A 413 -2.18 2.98 -3.58
CA LEU A 413 -3.25 3.43 -2.69
C LEU A 413 -4.35 4.15 -3.45
N LYS A 414 -4.01 4.97 -4.45
CA LYS A 414 -4.98 5.64 -5.32
C LYS A 414 -5.82 4.64 -6.13
N ILE A 415 -5.19 3.61 -6.69
CA ILE A 415 -5.88 2.55 -7.43
C ILE A 415 -6.76 1.72 -6.49
N LEU A 416 -6.22 1.33 -5.32
CA LEU A 416 -6.94 0.57 -4.31
C LEU A 416 -8.19 1.33 -3.82
N THR A 417 -8.04 2.61 -3.47
CA THR A 417 -9.17 3.45 -3.01
C THR A 417 -10.24 3.59 -4.09
N LYS A 418 -9.85 3.86 -5.35
CA LYS A 418 -10.82 3.92 -6.46
C LYS A 418 -11.54 2.59 -6.66
N GLY A 419 -10.81 1.48 -6.69
CA GLY A 419 -11.39 0.13 -6.82
C GLY A 419 -12.32 -0.20 -5.65
N TYR A 420 -11.93 0.16 -4.43
CA TYR A 420 -12.75 -0.05 -3.24
C TYR A 420 -14.05 0.75 -3.24
N LEU A 421 -14.01 2.02 -3.66
CA LEU A 421 -15.21 2.84 -3.80
C LEU A 421 -16.18 2.25 -4.84
N VAL A 422 -15.66 1.78 -5.98
CA VAL A 422 -16.47 1.09 -7.00
C VAL A 422 -17.08 -0.18 -6.42
N ALA A 423 -16.30 -0.98 -5.69
CA ALA A 423 -16.80 -2.20 -5.05
C ALA A 423 -17.92 -1.91 -4.03
N ILE A 424 -17.76 -0.88 -3.18
CA ILE A 424 -18.81 -0.43 -2.25
C ILE A 424 -20.08 -0.01 -3.02
N LEU A 425 -19.93 0.74 -4.11
CA LEU A 425 -21.07 1.16 -4.94
C LEU A 425 -21.80 -0.05 -5.54
N VAL A 426 -21.08 -1.01 -6.07
CA VAL A 426 -21.68 -2.25 -6.62
C VAL A 426 -22.38 -3.04 -5.52
N MET A 427 -21.76 -3.23 -4.36
CA MET A 427 -22.38 -3.88 -3.20
C MET A 427 -23.65 -3.15 -2.76
N TYR A 428 -23.63 -1.81 -2.71
CA TYR A 428 -24.80 -1.00 -2.40
C TYR A 428 -25.95 -1.25 -3.39
N LEU A 429 -25.67 -1.18 -4.70
CA LEU A 429 -26.68 -1.38 -5.73
C LEU A 429 -27.28 -2.80 -5.69
N MET A 430 -26.44 -3.82 -5.51
CA MET A 430 -26.92 -5.20 -5.38
C MET A 430 -27.84 -5.37 -4.17
N MET A 431 -27.47 -4.81 -3.02
CA MET A 431 -28.32 -4.85 -1.82
C MET A 431 -29.57 -4.01 -1.96
N ALA A 432 -29.53 -2.86 -2.66
CA ALA A 432 -30.71 -2.04 -2.90
C ALA A 432 -31.75 -2.78 -3.73
N ILE A 433 -31.32 -3.53 -4.73
CA ILE A 433 -32.17 -4.41 -5.53
C ILE A 433 -32.75 -5.54 -4.67
N LEU A 434 -31.88 -6.21 -3.87
CA LEU A 434 -32.29 -7.35 -3.05
C LEU A 434 -33.31 -6.97 -1.98
N PHE A 435 -33.12 -5.83 -1.29
CA PHE A 435 -34.01 -5.39 -0.22
C PHE A 435 -35.21 -4.54 -0.71
N GLY A 436 -35.22 -4.11 -1.98
CA GLY A 436 -36.21 -3.15 -2.48
C GLY A 436 -36.20 -1.82 -1.72
N SER A 437 -35.04 -1.42 -1.18
CA SER A 437 -34.89 -0.25 -0.30
C SER A 437 -33.54 0.43 -0.51
N TYR A 438 -33.53 1.76 -0.57
CA TYR A 438 -32.29 2.55 -0.66
C TYR A 438 -31.62 2.81 0.70
N SER A 439 -32.35 2.73 1.80
CA SER A 439 -31.81 3.05 3.13
C SER A 439 -31.23 1.83 3.86
N GLN A 440 -31.76 0.62 3.63
CA GLN A 440 -31.29 -0.58 4.29
C GLN A 440 -29.84 -0.96 3.92
N PRO A 441 -29.39 -0.85 2.64
CA PRO A 441 -28.00 -1.08 2.28
C PRO A 441 -27.02 -0.19 3.04
N LEU A 442 -27.38 1.07 3.31
CA LEU A 442 -26.52 1.99 4.06
C LEU A 442 -26.27 1.51 5.49
N LEU A 443 -27.25 0.87 6.13
CA LEU A 443 -27.07 0.29 7.47
C LEU A 443 -26.07 -0.88 7.44
N VAL A 444 -26.14 -1.71 6.41
CA VAL A 444 -25.20 -2.83 6.23
C VAL A 444 -23.80 -2.30 6.01
N LEU A 445 -23.63 -1.32 5.13
CA LEU A 445 -22.33 -0.70 4.84
C LEU A 445 -21.74 0.05 6.05
N PHE A 446 -22.58 0.57 6.93
CA PHE A 446 -22.16 1.25 8.16
C PHE A 446 -21.40 0.32 9.12
N ALA A 447 -21.55 -0.99 8.99
CA ALA A 447 -20.78 -1.96 9.79
C ALA A 447 -19.33 -2.17 9.29
N ILE A 448 -19.02 -1.81 8.05
CA ILE A 448 -17.69 -2.03 7.44
C ILE A 448 -16.54 -1.39 8.25
N PRO A 449 -16.60 -0.11 8.67
CA PRO A 449 -15.55 0.52 9.47
C PRO A 449 -15.15 -0.27 10.72
N PHE A 450 -16.07 -1.00 11.31
CA PHE A 450 -15.82 -1.79 12.51
C PHE A 450 -15.10 -3.11 12.20
N GLY A 451 -15.26 -3.65 11.00
CA GLY A 451 -14.43 -4.74 10.50
C GLY A 451 -12.98 -4.31 10.28
N LEU A 452 -12.79 -3.09 9.74
CA LEU A 452 -11.46 -2.50 9.60
C LEU A 452 -10.80 -2.30 10.97
N LEU A 453 -11.55 -1.84 11.96
CA LEU A 453 -11.07 -1.72 13.33
C LEU A 453 -10.58 -3.06 13.90
N GLY A 454 -11.35 -4.14 13.67
CA GLY A 454 -10.92 -5.49 14.07
C GLY A 454 -9.59 -5.91 13.43
N SER A 455 -9.39 -5.59 12.16
CA SER A 455 -8.12 -5.82 11.46
C SER A 455 -6.95 -5.09 12.13
N LEU A 456 -7.14 -3.83 12.51
CA LEU A 456 -6.14 -3.04 13.23
C LEU A 456 -5.82 -3.62 14.61
N VAL A 457 -6.85 -4.06 15.35
CA VAL A 457 -6.66 -4.73 16.66
C VAL A 457 -5.84 -5.99 16.50
N GLY A 458 -6.08 -6.80 15.47
CA GLY A 458 -5.30 -8.00 15.19
C GLY A 458 -3.81 -7.72 14.96
N HIS A 459 -3.49 -6.67 14.21
CA HIS A 459 -2.10 -6.24 13.99
C HIS A 459 -1.43 -5.76 15.27
N LEU A 460 -2.13 -4.96 16.10
CA LEU A 460 -1.62 -4.55 17.42
C LEU A 460 -1.38 -5.74 18.35
N PHE A 461 -2.31 -6.69 18.38
CA PHE A 461 -2.22 -7.85 19.25
C PHE A 461 -1.03 -8.76 18.90
N LEU A 462 -0.74 -8.92 17.62
CA LEU A 462 0.37 -9.73 17.12
C LEU A 462 1.65 -8.92 16.88
N ASN A 463 1.67 -7.63 17.23
CA ASN A 463 2.79 -6.70 17.00
C ASN A 463 3.28 -6.70 15.54
N LEU A 464 2.34 -6.76 14.59
CA LEU A 464 2.62 -6.76 13.17
C LEU A 464 2.46 -5.36 12.59
N GLU A 465 3.32 -5.02 11.63
CA GLU A 465 3.23 -3.78 10.87
C GLU A 465 2.07 -3.83 9.86
N LEU A 466 1.47 -2.68 9.59
CA LEU A 466 0.49 -2.55 8.51
C LEU A 466 1.21 -2.53 7.16
N THR A 467 0.98 -3.58 6.40
CA THR A 467 1.57 -3.76 5.07
C THR A 467 0.54 -3.51 3.97
N LEU A 468 1.03 -3.46 2.73
CA LEU A 468 0.17 -3.45 1.54
C LEU A 468 -0.84 -4.62 1.55
N TRP A 469 -0.41 -5.79 2.01
CA TRP A 469 -1.25 -6.99 2.11
C TRP A 469 -2.31 -6.86 3.21
N SER A 470 -2.02 -6.12 4.29
CA SER A 470 -3.01 -5.81 5.32
C SER A 470 -4.20 -5.04 4.73
N PHE A 471 -3.95 -4.04 3.88
CA PHE A 471 -5.02 -3.29 3.21
C PHE A 471 -5.84 -4.16 2.27
N VAL A 472 -5.23 -5.10 1.54
CA VAL A 472 -5.96 -6.08 0.72
C VAL A 472 -6.86 -6.95 1.59
N GLY A 473 -6.36 -7.42 2.75
CA GLY A 473 -7.14 -8.15 3.74
C GLY A 473 -8.32 -7.34 4.29
N MET A 474 -8.12 -6.06 4.58
CA MET A 474 -9.18 -5.15 5.03
C MET A 474 -10.28 -4.97 3.98
N VAL A 475 -9.94 -4.87 2.70
CA VAL A 475 -10.94 -4.85 1.61
C VAL A 475 -11.75 -6.15 1.58
N ALA A 476 -11.09 -7.30 1.76
CA ALA A 476 -11.76 -8.60 1.81
C ALA A 476 -12.71 -8.72 3.01
N VAL A 477 -12.32 -8.21 4.19
CA VAL A 477 -13.19 -8.12 5.38
C VAL A 477 -14.50 -7.44 5.07
N SER A 478 -14.47 -6.34 4.30
CA SER A 478 -15.68 -5.58 3.96
C SER A 478 -16.74 -6.44 3.27
N GLY A 479 -16.31 -7.32 2.36
CA GLY A 479 -17.21 -8.26 1.67
C GLY A 479 -17.84 -9.29 2.62
N VAL A 480 -17.06 -9.83 3.56
CA VAL A 480 -17.54 -10.82 4.54
C VAL A 480 -18.51 -10.18 5.53
N VAL A 481 -18.19 -8.97 6.02
CA VAL A 481 -19.06 -8.21 6.94
C VAL A 481 -20.41 -7.89 6.31
N VAL A 482 -20.41 -7.50 5.04
CA VAL A 482 -21.64 -7.24 4.29
C VAL A 482 -22.47 -8.51 4.15
N ASN A 483 -21.84 -9.66 3.87
CA ASN A 483 -22.55 -10.95 3.77
C ASN A 483 -23.26 -11.34 5.07
N ASP A 484 -22.59 -11.24 6.23
CA ASP A 484 -23.17 -11.58 7.53
C ASP A 484 -24.35 -10.66 7.87
N ASN A 485 -24.23 -9.38 7.59
CA ASN A 485 -25.28 -8.40 7.83
C ASN A 485 -26.47 -8.55 6.86
N LEU A 486 -26.22 -8.98 5.63
CA LEU A 486 -27.25 -9.28 4.65
C LEU A 486 -28.16 -10.42 5.15
N VAL A 487 -27.58 -11.48 5.72
CA VAL A 487 -28.33 -12.61 6.29
C VAL A 487 -29.20 -12.15 7.48
N LEU A 488 -28.69 -11.25 8.33
CA LEU A 488 -29.42 -10.68 9.44
C LEU A 488 -30.61 -9.81 8.97
N MET A 489 -30.35 -8.90 8.02
CA MET A 489 -31.35 -7.98 7.47
C MET A 489 -32.46 -8.71 6.71
N SER A 490 -32.11 -9.70 5.89
CA SER A 490 -33.07 -10.53 5.18
C SER A 490 -34.03 -11.24 6.13
N TYR A 491 -33.52 -11.73 7.28
CA TYR A 491 -34.37 -12.33 8.31
C TYR A 491 -35.31 -11.32 8.95
N ILE A 492 -34.83 -10.11 9.28
CA ILE A 492 -35.66 -9.03 9.86
C ILE A 492 -36.79 -8.69 8.90
N ASN A 493 -36.49 -8.51 7.61
CA ASN A 493 -37.47 -8.18 6.59
C ASN A 493 -38.54 -9.29 6.45
N GLY A 494 -38.13 -10.57 6.42
CA GLY A 494 -39.07 -11.68 6.37
C GLY A 494 -39.98 -11.80 7.61
N GLN A 495 -39.52 -11.35 8.81
CA GLN A 495 -40.40 -11.29 9.99
C GLN A 495 -41.35 -10.09 9.93
N ARG A 496 -40.92 -8.97 9.35
CA ARG A 496 -41.77 -7.81 9.13
C ARG A 496 -42.92 -8.09 8.14
N GLU A 497 -42.64 -8.81 7.07
CA GLU A 497 -43.64 -9.27 6.10
C GLU A 497 -44.70 -10.15 6.73
N LYS A 498 -44.36 -10.91 7.79
CA LYS A 498 -45.30 -11.71 8.58
C LYS A 498 -46.11 -10.88 9.57
N GLY A 499 -45.95 -9.55 9.60
CA GLY A 499 -46.70 -8.63 10.46
C GLY A 499 -46.15 -8.43 11.88
N HIS A 500 -44.95 -8.95 12.18
CA HIS A 500 -44.33 -8.73 13.49
C HIS A 500 -43.84 -7.28 13.64
N SER A 501 -43.95 -6.74 14.87
CA SER A 501 -43.42 -5.41 15.18
C SER A 501 -41.89 -5.39 14.96
N VAL A 502 -41.36 -4.22 14.59
CA VAL A 502 -39.91 -4.04 14.31
C VAL A 502 -39.04 -4.53 15.46
N PHE A 503 -39.39 -4.17 16.69
CA PHE A 503 -38.65 -4.57 17.89
C PHE A 503 -38.58 -6.11 18.05
N ILE A 504 -39.73 -6.80 17.87
CA ILE A 504 -39.82 -8.26 17.97
C ILE A 504 -38.99 -8.90 16.83
N ALA A 505 -39.15 -8.39 15.59
CA ALA A 505 -38.43 -8.91 14.42
C ALA A 505 -36.92 -8.81 14.59
N VAL A 506 -36.42 -7.70 15.11
CA VAL A 506 -35.01 -7.46 15.37
C VAL A 506 -34.47 -8.34 16.51
N CYS A 507 -35.21 -8.48 17.62
CA CYS A 507 -34.83 -9.36 18.73
C CYS A 507 -34.78 -10.84 18.31
N ASP A 508 -35.77 -11.29 17.55
CA ASP A 508 -35.83 -12.68 17.03
C ASP A 508 -34.72 -12.94 16.02
N ALA A 509 -34.44 -11.98 15.13
CA ALA A 509 -33.34 -12.06 14.18
C ALA A 509 -31.99 -12.20 14.90
N GLY A 510 -31.69 -11.35 15.87
CA GLY A 510 -30.48 -11.43 16.65
C GLY A 510 -30.32 -12.80 17.29
N LYS A 511 -31.36 -13.30 17.97
CA LYS A 511 -31.32 -14.62 18.61
C LYS A 511 -31.11 -15.77 17.66
N LYS A 512 -31.89 -15.84 16.55
CA LYS A 512 -31.87 -16.98 15.64
C LYS A 512 -30.69 -16.96 14.68
N ARG A 513 -30.16 -15.78 14.35
CA ARG A 513 -29.03 -15.61 13.43
C ARG A 513 -27.68 -15.56 14.15
N PHE A 514 -27.66 -15.44 15.49
CA PHE A 514 -26.41 -15.44 16.27
C PHE A 514 -25.55 -16.67 15.97
N ARG A 515 -26.14 -17.87 16.07
CA ARG A 515 -25.40 -19.12 15.90
C ARG A 515 -24.83 -19.31 14.47
N PRO A 516 -25.59 -19.15 13.38
CA PRO A 516 -25.04 -19.20 12.03
C PRO A 516 -23.91 -18.18 11.80
N ILE A 517 -24.10 -16.91 12.17
CA ILE A 517 -23.12 -15.85 11.94
C ILE A 517 -21.85 -16.07 12.77
N LEU A 518 -21.98 -16.44 14.05
CA LEU A 518 -20.82 -16.75 14.88
C LEU A 518 -20.04 -17.97 14.32
N LEU A 519 -20.75 -18.98 13.83
CA LEU A 519 -20.10 -20.18 13.28
C LEU A 519 -19.30 -19.87 12.02
N THR A 520 -19.86 -19.06 11.08
CA THR A 520 -19.13 -18.64 9.89
C THR A 520 -17.87 -17.88 10.23
N SER A 521 -17.94 -16.93 11.16
CA SER A 521 -16.79 -16.12 11.57
C SER A 521 -15.73 -16.94 12.30
N LEU A 522 -16.16 -17.86 13.19
CA LEU A 522 -15.25 -18.74 13.92
C LEU A 522 -14.56 -19.73 12.96
N THR A 523 -15.30 -20.31 12.00
CA THR A 523 -14.69 -21.21 11.02
C THR A 523 -13.72 -20.49 10.10
N THR A 524 -13.99 -19.24 9.72
CA THR A 524 -13.06 -18.39 8.96
C THR A 524 -11.80 -18.10 9.78
N PHE A 525 -11.96 -17.72 11.05
CA PHE A 525 -10.83 -17.44 11.92
C PHE A 525 -9.94 -18.67 12.12
N VAL A 526 -10.55 -19.81 12.47
CA VAL A 526 -9.82 -21.09 12.68
C VAL A 526 -9.19 -21.57 11.37
N GLY A 527 -9.87 -21.39 10.22
CA GLY A 527 -9.34 -21.74 8.91
C GLY A 527 -8.11 -20.92 8.49
N LEU A 528 -8.01 -19.67 8.95
CA LEU A 528 -6.85 -18.80 8.71
C LEU A 528 -5.73 -18.96 9.73
N THR A 529 -6.01 -19.56 10.89
CA THR A 529 -5.03 -19.75 11.98
C THR A 529 -3.77 -20.50 11.52
N PRO A 530 -3.83 -21.59 10.73
CA PRO A 530 -2.63 -22.26 10.23
C PRO A 530 -1.73 -21.32 9.40
N LEU A 531 -2.30 -20.45 8.58
CA LEU A 531 -1.55 -19.46 7.80
C LEU A 531 -0.94 -18.36 8.70
N ILE A 532 -1.64 -17.96 9.75
CA ILE A 532 -1.13 -16.96 10.72
C ILE A 532 0.05 -17.51 11.51
N LEU A 533 0.05 -18.81 11.79
CA LEU A 533 1.12 -19.51 12.54
C LEU A 533 2.23 -20.05 11.63
N GLU A 534 2.10 -19.90 10.31
CA GLU A 534 3.09 -20.35 9.34
C GLU A 534 4.35 -19.47 9.44
N THR A 535 5.51 -20.11 9.32
CA THR A 535 6.82 -19.48 9.51
C THR A 535 7.66 -19.44 8.23
N SER A 536 7.18 -20.08 7.15
CA SER A 536 7.89 -20.08 5.87
C SER A 536 7.97 -18.67 5.27
N ILE A 537 9.09 -18.36 4.63
CA ILE A 537 9.36 -17.06 4.00
C ILE A 537 8.25 -16.68 3.01
N GLN A 538 7.74 -17.67 2.25
CA GLN A 538 6.66 -17.46 1.28
C GLN A 538 5.35 -17.05 1.94
N ALA A 539 5.05 -17.57 3.12
CA ALA A 539 3.83 -17.24 3.87
C ALA A 539 3.91 -15.87 4.55
N GLN A 540 5.09 -15.41 4.93
CA GLN A 540 5.27 -14.14 5.64
C GLN A 540 4.64 -12.94 4.91
N PHE A 541 4.60 -12.96 3.57
CA PHE A 541 3.89 -11.93 2.81
C PHE A 541 2.38 -11.94 3.02
N LEU A 542 1.80 -13.12 3.25
CA LEU A 542 0.35 -13.31 3.35
C LEU A 542 -0.18 -13.23 4.78
N ILE A 543 0.69 -13.39 5.79
CA ILE A 543 0.30 -13.33 7.20
C ILE A 543 -0.42 -12.03 7.56
N PRO A 544 0.05 -10.82 7.20
CA PRO A 544 -0.65 -9.59 7.51
C PRO A 544 -2.06 -9.51 6.87
N MET A 545 -2.23 -10.10 5.68
CA MET A 545 -3.53 -10.22 5.02
C MET A 545 -4.46 -11.17 5.79
N ALA A 546 -3.94 -12.34 6.20
CA ALA A 546 -4.70 -13.33 6.96
C ALA A 546 -5.11 -12.79 8.33
N VAL A 547 -4.23 -12.06 9.02
CA VAL A 547 -4.52 -11.40 10.31
C VAL A 547 -5.60 -10.34 10.13
N SER A 548 -5.50 -9.48 9.10
CA SER A 548 -6.54 -8.50 8.79
C SER A 548 -7.89 -9.18 8.61
N LEU A 549 -7.94 -10.25 7.83
CA LEU A 549 -9.19 -10.95 7.52
C LEU A 549 -9.74 -11.68 8.75
N ALA A 550 -8.92 -12.44 9.47
CA ALA A 550 -9.34 -13.24 10.61
C ALA A 550 -9.88 -12.37 11.75
N PHE A 551 -9.10 -11.40 12.21
CA PHE A 551 -9.50 -10.52 13.31
C PHE A 551 -10.58 -9.54 12.87
N GLY A 552 -10.52 -9.06 11.62
CA GLY A 552 -11.54 -8.17 11.06
C GLY A 552 -12.92 -8.81 11.06
N VAL A 553 -13.05 -10.06 10.60
CA VAL A 553 -14.31 -10.80 10.57
C VAL A 553 -14.79 -11.11 11.99
N LEU A 554 -13.90 -11.56 12.86
CA LEU A 554 -14.26 -11.90 14.26
C LEU A 554 -14.82 -10.69 15.00
N PHE A 555 -14.13 -9.54 14.95
CA PHE A 555 -14.57 -8.32 15.62
C PHE A 555 -15.84 -7.75 14.98
N ALA A 556 -15.90 -7.72 13.64
CA ALA A 556 -17.09 -7.24 12.94
C ALA A 556 -18.34 -8.03 13.33
N THR A 557 -18.23 -9.33 13.52
CA THR A 557 -19.34 -10.19 13.91
C THR A 557 -19.92 -9.79 15.25
N PHE A 558 -19.08 -9.61 16.27
CA PHE A 558 -19.55 -9.20 17.59
C PHE A 558 -20.21 -7.80 17.58
N ILE A 559 -19.62 -6.88 16.84
CA ILE A 559 -20.12 -5.51 16.73
C ILE A 559 -21.41 -5.48 15.90
N SER A 560 -21.47 -6.15 14.77
CA SER A 560 -22.63 -6.19 13.88
C SER A 560 -23.86 -6.78 14.56
N LEU A 561 -23.71 -7.80 15.37
CA LEU A 561 -24.81 -8.42 16.11
C LEU A 561 -25.50 -7.48 17.12
N LEU A 562 -24.85 -6.39 17.52
CA LEU A 562 -25.43 -5.37 18.41
C LEU A 562 -25.72 -4.06 17.65
N LEU A 563 -24.81 -3.64 16.80
CA LEU A 563 -24.87 -2.36 16.10
C LEU A 563 -25.95 -2.34 15.01
N VAL A 564 -26.00 -3.37 14.15
CA VAL A 564 -26.98 -3.41 13.05
C VAL A 564 -28.42 -3.47 13.53
N PRO A 565 -28.79 -4.29 14.53
CA PRO A 565 -30.10 -4.21 15.17
C PRO A 565 -30.44 -2.84 15.74
N ALA A 566 -29.49 -2.18 16.41
CA ALA A 566 -29.71 -0.86 17.00
C ALA A 566 -29.89 0.24 15.93
N THR A 567 -29.08 0.23 14.89
CA THR A 567 -29.19 1.17 13.76
C THR A 567 -30.45 0.95 12.95
N TYR A 568 -30.89 -0.29 12.76
CA TYR A 568 -32.14 -0.60 12.06
C TYR A 568 -33.37 0.01 12.80
N LEU A 569 -33.45 -0.17 14.12
CA LEU A 569 -34.51 0.41 14.94
C LEU A 569 -34.52 1.93 14.89
N LEU A 570 -33.36 2.56 14.88
CA LEU A 570 -33.23 4.02 14.80
C LEU A 570 -33.67 4.52 13.41
N LEU A 571 -33.29 3.83 12.35
CA LEU A 571 -33.69 4.16 10.98
C LEU A 571 -35.23 4.08 10.83
N ASP A 572 -35.85 3.00 11.33
CA ASP A 572 -37.30 2.81 11.24
C ASP A 572 -38.04 3.96 11.94
N GLN A 573 -37.59 4.35 13.14
CA GLN A 573 -38.18 5.48 13.87
C GLN A 573 -37.98 6.81 13.14
N TRP A 574 -36.83 7.02 12.54
CA TRP A 574 -36.52 8.21 11.75
C TRP A 574 -37.38 8.31 10.49
N LEU A 575 -37.59 7.18 9.79
CA LEU A 575 -38.48 7.12 8.63
C LEU A 575 -39.95 7.41 9.01
N ILE A 576 -40.42 6.88 10.15
CA ILE A 576 -41.75 7.16 10.66
C ILE A 576 -41.89 8.65 10.99
N ALA A 577 -40.90 9.25 11.66
CA ALA A 577 -40.90 10.67 12.01
C ALA A 577 -40.93 11.57 10.76
N ILE A 578 -40.14 11.25 9.74
CA ILE A 578 -40.15 11.97 8.45
C ILE A 578 -41.51 11.84 7.78
N ASN A 579 -42.07 10.64 7.69
CA ASN A 579 -43.36 10.41 7.04
C ASN A 579 -44.47 11.16 7.73
N ASN A 580 -44.47 11.19 9.09
CA ASN A 580 -45.40 11.97 9.87
C ASN A 580 -45.25 13.48 9.62
N SER A 581 -44.00 13.98 9.54
CA SER A 581 -43.73 15.39 9.24
C SER A 581 -44.17 15.76 7.83
N VAL A 582 -43.91 14.93 6.83
CA VAL A 582 -44.35 15.13 5.45
C VAL A 582 -45.87 15.12 5.36
N ASN A 583 -46.55 14.18 6.04
CA ASN A 583 -48.00 14.10 6.07
C ASN A 583 -48.63 15.33 6.76
N THR A 584 -48.00 15.84 7.81
CA THR A 584 -48.43 17.07 8.51
C THR A 584 -48.26 18.29 7.59
N LEU A 585 -47.15 18.41 6.87
CA LEU A 585 -46.93 19.47 5.89
C LEU A 585 -47.91 19.39 4.71
N ARG A 586 -48.21 18.19 4.23
CA ARG A 586 -49.19 17.95 3.15
C ARG A 586 -50.60 18.31 3.58
N ARG A 587 -51.00 17.96 4.82
CA ARG A 587 -52.28 18.39 5.41
C ARG A 587 -52.37 19.91 5.52
N LYS A 588 -51.29 20.56 6.02
CA LYS A 588 -51.23 22.01 6.16
C LYS A 588 -51.38 22.73 4.83
N LYS A 589 -50.71 22.22 3.78
CA LYS A 589 -50.78 22.76 2.40
C LYS A 589 -52.19 22.61 1.83
N THR A 590 -52.83 21.44 1.98
CA THR A 590 -54.18 21.17 1.49
C THR A 590 -55.21 22.05 2.20
N THR A 591 -55.07 22.32 3.52
CA THR A 591 -55.96 23.20 4.28
C THR A 591 -55.82 24.66 3.84
N THR A 592 -54.56 25.10 3.59
CA THR A 592 -54.29 26.47 3.09
C THR A 592 -54.88 26.69 1.70
N ASP A 593 -54.75 25.69 0.79
CA ASP A 593 -55.31 25.75 -0.55
C ASP A 593 -56.86 25.81 -0.53
N LEU A 594 -57.49 25.09 0.39
CA LEU A 594 -58.97 25.14 0.55
C LEU A 594 -59.45 26.49 1.12
N VAL A 595 -58.71 27.07 2.07
CA VAL A 595 -58.97 28.39 2.63
C VAL A 595 -58.88 29.48 1.56
N GLU A 596 -57.85 29.44 0.74
CA GLU A 596 -57.65 30.34 -0.41
C GLU A 596 -58.76 30.20 -1.46
N GLN A 597 -59.15 28.95 -1.81
CA GLN A 597 -60.28 28.71 -2.71
C GLN A 597 -61.60 29.25 -2.16
N ALA A 598 -61.87 29.10 -0.85
CA ALA A 598 -63.08 29.65 -0.21
C ALA A 598 -63.09 31.18 -0.28
N TYR A 599 -61.94 31.82 -0.02
CA TYR A 599 -61.79 33.27 -0.15
C TYR A 599 -62.04 33.74 -1.59
N GLN A 600 -61.43 33.13 -2.58
CA GLN A 600 -61.61 33.49 -3.99
C GLN A 600 -63.04 33.30 -4.48
N GLN A 601 -63.74 32.26 -4.04
CA GLN A 601 -65.16 32.07 -4.35
C GLN A 601 -66.04 33.14 -3.70
N GLY A 602 -65.76 33.51 -2.45
CA GLY A 602 -66.45 34.63 -1.75
C GLY A 602 -66.24 35.94 -2.52
N PHE A 603 -64.99 36.22 -2.92
CA PHE A 603 -64.65 37.43 -3.66
C PHE A 603 -65.38 37.52 -5.02
N GLN A 604 -65.41 36.43 -5.81
CA GLN A 604 -66.10 36.34 -7.10
C GLN A 604 -67.60 36.57 -6.93
N GLN A 605 -68.25 36.05 -5.84
CA GLN A 605 -69.64 36.26 -5.62
C GLN A 605 -69.97 37.70 -5.15
N GLY A 606 -69.10 38.32 -4.37
CA GLY A 606 -69.18 39.71 -3.97
C GLY A 606 -69.03 40.69 -5.13
N SER A 607 -68.07 40.45 -6.02
CA SER A 607 -67.80 41.23 -7.21
C SER A 607 -68.98 41.25 -8.20
N ASN A 608 -69.75 40.16 -8.29
CA ASN A 608 -70.93 40.05 -9.15
C ASN A 608 -72.18 40.70 -8.62
N ASN A 609 -72.09 41.53 -7.61
CA ASN A 609 -73.21 42.33 -6.98
C ASN A 609 -74.44 41.50 -6.59
N LYS A 610 -74.27 40.19 -6.27
CA LYS A 610 -75.35 39.31 -5.82
C LYS A 610 -75.57 39.51 -4.35
N LYS A 611 -76.85 39.45 -3.90
CA LYS A 611 -77.20 39.46 -2.49
C LYS A 611 -76.40 38.36 -1.76
N LYS A 612 -75.92 38.69 -0.53
CA LYS A 612 -75.15 37.73 0.30
C LYS A 612 -76.01 36.47 0.49
N LYS A 613 -75.56 35.34 -0.07
CA LYS A 613 -76.11 34.01 0.20
C LYS A 613 -75.37 33.42 1.37
N ASN A 614 -75.93 32.42 2.04
CA ASN A 614 -75.15 31.63 3.01
C ASN A 614 -73.94 30.99 2.38
N SER A 615 -72.83 30.96 3.11
CA SER A 615 -71.62 30.28 2.68
C SER A 615 -71.96 28.86 2.24
N PRO A 616 -71.39 28.36 1.15
CA PRO A 616 -71.54 26.96 0.73
C PRO A 616 -70.76 25.98 1.60
N TYR A 617 -69.95 26.49 2.54
CA TYR A 617 -69.14 25.71 3.43
C TYR A 617 -69.78 25.53 4.79
N HIS A 618 -69.57 24.31 5.38
CA HIS A 618 -70.05 23.98 6.74
C HIS A 618 -68.98 24.12 7.81
N ASP A 619 -67.69 24.32 7.39
CA ASP A 619 -66.53 24.51 8.26
C ASP A 619 -66.42 26.02 8.62
N ASP A 620 -66.23 26.32 9.91
CA ASP A 620 -66.19 27.71 10.41
C ASP A 620 -65.01 28.52 9.80
N VAL A 621 -63.84 27.87 9.55
CA VAL A 621 -62.64 28.51 8.97
C VAL A 621 -62.85 28.82 7.48
N LEU A 622 -63.41 27.89 6.73
CA LEU A 622 -63.72 28.08 5.30
C LEU A 622 -64.84 29.08 5.11
N THR A 623 -65.88 29.06 5.99
CA THR A 623 -66.98 30.03 6.01
C THR A 623 -66.50 31.45 6.29
N SER A 624 -65.60 31.61 7.28
CA SER A 624 -64.99 32.91 7.62
C SER A 624 -64.14 33.46 6.47
N SER A 625 -63.37 32.59 5.81
CA SER A 625 -62.53 32.97 4.63
C SER A 625 -63.40 33.35 3.45
N TRP A 626 -64.47 32.61 3.16
CA TRP A 626 -65.43 32.96 2.13
C TRP A 626 -66.14 34.30 2.40
N GLU A 627 -66.55 34.54 3.63
CA GLU A 627 -67.21 35.83 4.07
C GLU A 627 -66.21 36.99 3.92
N ALA A 628 -64.95 36.82 4.31
CA ALA A 628 -63.90 37.83 4.14
C ALA A 628 -63.74 38.21 2.69
N GLY A 629 -63.57 37.19 1.77
CA GLY A 629 -63.48 37.43 0.34
C GLY A 629 -64.70 38.17 -0.24
N TRP A 630 -65.91 37.81 0.18
CA TRP A 630 -67.16 38.49 -0.23
C TRP A 630 -67.23 39.97 0.25
N GLN A 631 -66.78 40.23 1.48
CA GLN A 631 -66.77 41.58 2.08
C GLN A 631 -65.75 42.49 1.36
N ASP A 632 -64.55 41.95 1.07
CA ASP A 632 -63.47 42.66 0.36
C ASP A 632 -63.86 42.99 -1.07
N ALA A 633 -64.59 42.13 -1.78
CA ALA A 633 -65.11 42.40 -3.09
C ALA A 633 -66.17 43.48 -3.08
N LYS A 634 -67.02 43.52 -2.04
CA LYS A 634 -68.03 44.54 -1.89
C LYS A 634 -67.46 45.93 -1.57
N ASN A 635 -66.45 45.98 -0.69
CA ASN A 635 -65.72 47.19 -0.36
C ASN A 635 -64.98 47.78 -1.61
N ASN A 636 -64.44 46.94 -2.44
CA ASN A 636 -63.80 47.34 -3.71
C ASN A 636 -64.80 47.90 -4.73
N ASN A 637 -66.02 47.36 -4.79
CA ASN A 637 -67.06 47.87 -5.68
C ASN A 637 -67.67 49.19 -5.17
N GLU A 638 -67.79 49.43 -3.83
CA GLU A 638 -68.25 50.66 -3.24
C GLU A 638 -67.17 51.76 -3.31
N GLY A 639 -65.87 51.43 -3.30
CA GLY A 639 -64.77 52.38 -3.47
C GLY A 639 -64.56 52.87 -4.92
N LEU A 640 -65.16 52.23 -5.91
CA LEU A 640 -65.13 52.61 -7.32
C LEU A 640 -66.31 53.56 -7.71
N ILE A 641 -67.29 53.85 -6.75
CA ILE A 641 -68.45 54.69 -6.99
C ILE A 641 -68.35 56.06 -6.23
N SER A 642 -67.26 56.26 -5.50
CA SER A 642 -66.90 57.54 -4.87
C SER A 642 -65.67 58.09 -5.58
#